data_57a424183c4f9ed7d7af36403579ca1d
#
_entry.id   57a424183c4f9ed7d7af36403579ca1d
#
_cell.length_a   1.000
_cell.length_b   1.000
_cell.length_c   1.000
_cell.angle_alpha   90.00
_cell.angle_beta   90.00
_cell.angle_gamma   90.00
#
_symmetry.space_group_name_H-M   'P 1'
#
loop_
_entity.id
_entity.type
_entity.pdbx_description
1 polymer ?
#
loop_
_entity_poly.entity_id
_entity_poly.type
_entity_poly.pdbx_seq_one_letter_code
_entity_poly.pdbx_strand_id
1 'polypeptide(L)'
;MTLSEEISQLHTNKVPSIPRLGVQEYYYWSEGQHGIYAMFGNLQNGGQPSNADIGVYGDTHSTCFPVNLAMAMSWDPELIYREAKAISDEARGFVDKSLFGKSQNNLGELKTNYGYLTYWAPTINLNRDPRWGRSDETFGEDAYLTSLMAAAYVNGYQGQTMDGKSETGYLKIAATAKHFALNNIENNRQGISSNINDEALRDYYTSQFKYIIEQAHVAGLMTSYNAVNGTPAVANTYLVNQLAQRTYGFDGYITSDCGAIRTTYDNFPLGHAWAAPGWTSDRKGYSAVWTNNETGKTISAAAGGQAYAIRAGTCLNCGGGESTVKNIEDAIKIGILSKGVIDRALTTVFTVRMKTGEFDPPEDVVYTKIKKDVIQSKKHQLLAEEAAENTLVLLKNDAVDGTIKKLLPIDASKIHKIVIVGDLAKKVTLGGYSGEPDFTVNAVQGISEKLKAVNPNIAVDFEDTHSATTSTIPAVLSEKTKENIKSADLVIVFVGTDEQVSHEDYDRASIAMPGNLNSMIYQVAALGNHNMVLAIQAIGTVQINFIKDFFPAIVYSSYNGQSQGAALANVLLGKKNPSGHLNFTWYLDDTQLPDMSNYYLTPKQTGGLGRTYMHFLGKSSFPFGYGLSYSQFKISQLKILTKDVTPDDSVKVSFDVTNTGTLPGETVSQLYVAPPEIKGKQMPVKKLQGFQKTKNLQPGETQHVNLSVSVADLAFWNQKELKSVVYDGVYRFQIGYNANEIADSSEVNIQGKLTPKVTHVTLCPEDLVYQVGETINLQSKNKWIKSSINPGLEEQHSVADNVVEAVNNDGSFVDLANAQIKYRSADILVATVSDLGVVKTVGKGITTITATVNGVSGGTVFIVK
;
A
#
# COMPACT_ATOMS: atom_id res chain seq x y z
N MET A 1 -33.93 6.12 5.99
CA MET A 1 -34.01 4.65 5.80
C MET A 1 -34.76 4.05 6.97
N THR A 2 -35.35 2.86 6.82
CA THR A 2 -35.77 2.02 7.94
C THR A 2 -34.52 1.30 8.47
N LEU A 3 -34.59 0.77 9.71
CA LEU A 3 -33.42 0.02 10.25
C LEU A 3 -33.04 -1.17 9.36
N SER A 4 -34.00 -1.88 8.78
CA SER A 4 -33.73 -2.97 7.84
C SER A 4 -33.00 -2.49 6.55
N GLU A 5 -33.39 -1.33 6.01
CA GLU A 5 -32.71 -0.73 4.86
C GLU A 5 -31.31 -0.30 5.24
N GLU A 6 -31.11 0.29 6.41
CA GLU A 6 -29.78 0.69 6.91
C GLU A 6 -28.85 -0.51 7.04
N ILE A 7 -29.31 -1.57 7.66
CA ILE A 7 -28.54 -2.81 7.82
C ILE A 7 -28.17 -3.41 6.46
N SER A 8 -29.10 -3.35 5.50
CA SER A 8 -28.83 -3.84 4.14
C SER A 8 -27.73 -3.08 3.39
N GLN A 9 -27.33 -1.90 3.89
CA GLN A 9 -26.26 -1.08 3.30
C GLN A 9 -24.89 -1.33 3.99
N LEU A 10 -24.80 -2.19 5.02
CA LEU A 10 -23.59 -2.43 5.80
C LEU A 10 -22.72 -3.59 5.27
N HIS A 11 -22.84 -3.94 4.01
CA HIS A 11 -22.00 -4.95 3.35
C HIS A 11 -21.54 -4.48 1.96
N THR A 12 -20.62 -5.20 1.34
CA THR A 12 -19.92 -4.69 0.15
C THR A 12 -20.50 -5.19 -1.16
N ASN A 13 -21.09 -6.40 -1.18
CA ASN A 13 -21.47 -7.06 -2.42
C ASN A 13 -22.99 -6.96 -2.64
N LYS A 14 -23.39 -6.47 -3.81
CA LYS A 14 -24.80 -6.36 -4.22
C LYS A 14 -25.68 -5.68 -3.15
N VAL A 15 -25.23 -4.51 -2.69
CA VAL A 15 -26.00 -3.68 -1.75
C VAL A 15 -27.29 -3.26 -2.43
N PRO A 16 -28.47 -3.57 -1.87
CA PRO A 16 -29.72 -3.39 -2.58
C PRO A 16 -30.07 -1.91 -2.79
N SER A 17 -30.76 -1.63 -3.89
CA SER A 17 -31.34 -0.31 -4.15
C SER A 17 -32.42 0.05 -3.13
N ILE A 18 -32.60 1.36 -2.90
CA ILE A 18 -33.72 1.93 -2.13
C ILE A 18 -34.38 2.98 -3.03
N PRO A 19 -35.28 2.54 -3.96
CA PRO A 19 -35.79 3.41 -5.03
C PRO A 19 -36.51 4.66 -4.51
N ARG A 20 -37.25 4.57 -3.39
CA ARG A 20 -37.94 5.73 -2.79
C ARG A 20 -37.00 6.84 -2.30
N LEU A 21 -35.70 6.54 -2.13
CA LEU A 21 -34.66 7.50 -1.72
C LEU A 21 -33.70 7.82 -2.88
N GLY A 22 -33.92 7.29 -4.08
CA GLY A 22 -33.03 7.47 -5.22
C GLY A 22 -31.71 6.70 -5.10
N VAL A 23 -31.59 5.78 -4.13
CA VAL A 23 -30.37 4.98 -3.93
C VAL A 23 -30.41 3.78 -4.87
N GLN A 24 -29.40 3.66 -5.72
CA GLN A 24 -29.23 2.55 -6.65
C GLN A 24 -28.55 1.36 -5.97
N GLU A 25 -28.66 0.18 -6.58
CA GLU A 25 -27.84 -0.99 -6.21
C GLU A 25 -26.37 -0.62 -6.32
N TYR A 26 -25.52 -1.12 -5.41
CA TYR A 26 -24.10 -0.77 -5.38
C TYR A 26 -23.22 -1.97 -5.01
N TYR A 27 -22.01 -1.99 -5.59
CA TYR A 27 -20.90 -2.87 -5.19
C TYR A 27 -19.72 -2.01 -4.78
N TYR A 28 -19.26 -2.20 -3.55
CA TYR A 28 -18.05 -1.50 -3.07
C TYR A 28 -16.77 -2.18 -3.52
N TRP A 29 -16.82 -3.47 -3.83
CA TRP A 29 -15.67 -4.24 -4.22
C TRP A 29 -15.37 -4.08 -5.69
N SER A 30 -14.34 -3.30 -6.00
CA SER A 30 -13.68 -3.22 -7.31
C SER A 30 -12.20 -3.17 -7.07
N GLU A 31 -11.41 -3.81 -7.94
CA GLU A 31 -9.96 -3.86 -7.85
C GLU A 31 -9.33 -3.12 -9.03
N GLY A 32 -8.18 -2.49 -8.79
CA GLY A 32 -7.52 -1.69 -9.80
C GLY A 32 -6.12 -1.28 -9.37
N GLN A 33 -5.36 -2.20 -8.78
CA GLN A 33 -4.07 -1.88 -8.19
C GLN A 33 -3.04 -1.43 -9.22
N HIS A 34 -2.95 -2.12 -10.37
CA HIS A 34 -2.08 -1.74 -11.48
C HIS A 34 -2.74 -1.96 -12.86
N GLY A 35 -4.03 -1.83 -12.88
CA GLY A 35 -4.96 -1.97 -13.99
C GLY A 35 -6.31 -2.36 -13.45
N ILE A 36 -7.40 -2.02 -14.16
CA ILE A 36 -8.74 -2.34 -13.70
C ILE A 36 -8.96 -3.84 -13.75
N TYR A 37 -9.14 -4.42 -12.58
CA TYR A 37 -9.54 -5.80 -12.40
C TYR A 37 -10.88 -5.83 -11.69
N ALA A 38 -11.95 -5.99 -12.45
CA ALA A 38 -13.27 -6.03 -11.89
C ALA A 38 -13.63 -7.45 -11.51
N MET A 39 -14.01 -7.64 -10.28
CA MET A 39 -14.47 -8.93 -9.80
C MET A 39 -15.96 -9.09 -10.09
N PHE A 40 -16.35 -10.19 -10.66
CA PHE A 40 -17.71 -10.47 -11.08
C PHE A 40 -18.59 -10.97 -9.93
N GLY A 41 -19.90 -10.69 -10.02
CA GLY A 41 -20.91 -11.01 -9.02
C GLY A 41 -21.13 -12.51 -8.72
N ASN A 42 -20.24 -13.40 -9.10
CA ASN A 42 -20.34 -14.84 -8.80
C ASN A 42 -19.46 -15.30 -7.63
N LEU A 43 -18.94 -14.40 -6.83
CA LEU A 43 -18.24 -14.75 -5.58
C LEU A 43 -19.13 -15.41 -4.50
N GLN A 44 -20.39 -15.67 -4.77
CA GLN A 44 -21.24 -16.44 -3.86
C GLN A 44 -20.68 -17.82 -3.49
N ASN A 45 -19.66 -18.30 -4.18
CA ASN A 45 -19.03 -19.61 -3.94
C ASN A 45 -17.55 -19.59 -3.60
N GLY A 46 -16.95 -18.43 -3.25
CA GLY A 46 -15.54 -18.36 -2.83
C GLY A 46 -14.53 -18.70 -3.92
N GLY A 47 -14.91 -18.63 -5.19
CA GLY A 47 -14.04 -18.89 -6.32
C GLY A 47 -13.45 -17.61 -6.90
N GLN A 48 -12.18 -17.66 -7.33
CA GLN A 48 -11.62 -16.65 -8.21
C GLN A 48 -12.49 -16.51 -9.46
N PRO A 49 -12.73 -15.29 -9.99
CA PRO A 49 -13.49 -15.13 -11.22
C PRO A 49 -12.80 -15.92 -12.32
N SER A 50 -13.55 -16.76 -13.03
CA SER A 50 -12.98 -17.44 -14.19
C SER A 50 -12.92 -16.48 -15.36
N ASN A 51 -11.86 -16.55 -16.17
CA ASN A 51 -11.75 -15.81 -17.42
C ASN A 51 -12.94 -16.04 -18.38
N ALA A 52 -13.75 -17.10 -18.15
CA ALA A 52 -14.98 -17.35 -18.88
C ALA A 52 -16.09 -16.34 -18.59
N ASP A 53 -16.08 -15.71 -17.41
CA ASP A 53 -17.09 -14.70 -17.04
C ASP A 53 -16.76 -13.32 -17.66
N ILE A 54 -15.49 -13.06 -17.97
CA ILE A 54 -15.02 -11.87 -18.68
C ILE A 54 -15.46 -11.89 -20.16
N GLY A 55 -15.45 -13.07 -20.79
CA GLY A 55 -15.84 -13.24 -22.18
C GLY A 55 -17.31 -12.99 -22.54
N VAL A 56 -18.18 -12.82 -21.54
CA VAL A 56 -19.62 -12.58 -21.78
C VAL A 56 -19.89 -11.16 -22.31
N TYR A 57 -18.95 -10.22 -22.13
CA TYR A 57 -19.18 -8.80 -22.45
C TYR A 57 -18.22 -8.23 -23.49
N GLY A 58 -17.39 -9.03 -24.17
CA GLY A 58 -16.41 -8.57 -25.18
C GLY A 58 -15.67 -7.30 -24.73
N ASP A 59 -14.50 -7.03 -25.17
CA ASP A 59 -13.78 -5.76 -24.99
C ASP A 59 -13.78 -5.12 -23.58
N THR A 60 -13.67 -5.93 -22.53
CA THR A 60 -13.57 -5.43 -21.13
C THR A 60 -12.13 -5.43 -20.60
N HIS A 61 -11.16 -5.49 -21.50
CA HIS A 61 -9.74 -5.43 -21.14
C HIS A 61 -9.34 -4.04 -20.68
N SER A 62 -8.38 -3.96 -19.77
CA SER A 62 -7.80 -2.71 -19.26
C SER A 62 -6.29 -2.69 -19.44
N THR A 63 -5.68 -1.50 -19.39
CA THR A 63 -4.22 -1.39 -19.41
C THR A 63 -3.64 -2.01 -18.13
N CYS A 64 -2.62 -2.88 -18.29
CA CYS A 64 -1.89 -3.46 -17.19
C CYS A 64 -0.51 -2.82 -17.06
N PHE A 65 -0.33 -2.10 -15.97
CA PHE A 65 0.92 -1.45 -15.57
C PHE A 65 1.81 -2.42 -14.78
N PRO A 66 3.08 -2.08 -14.53
CA PRO A 66 3.91 -2.81 -13.59
C PRO A 66 3.28 -2.88 -12.19
N VAL A 67 3.54 -3.95 -11.44
CA VAL A 67 3.10 -4.06 -10.05
C VAL A 67 3.72 -2.97 -9.17
N ASN A 68 3.10 -2.65 -8.03
CA ASN A 68 3.56 -1.56 -7.16
C ASN A 68 5.02 -1.72 -6.71
N LEU A 69 5.49 -2.96 -6.46
CA LEU A 69 6.89 -3.21 -6.13
C LEU A 69 7.83 -2.76 -7.24
N ALA A 70 7.47 -3.03 -8.50
CA ALA A 70 8.20 -2.53 -9.65
C ALA A 70 8.10 -1.01 -9.73
N MET A 71 6.89 -0.45 -9.68
CA MET A 71 6.67 0.99 -9.79
C MET A 71 7.48 1.79 -8.79
N ALA A 72 7.57 1.34 -7.54
CA ALA A 72 8.38 2.01 -6.52
C ALA A 72 9.89 1.93 -6.77
N MET A 73 10.37 0.96 -7.57
CA MET A 73 11.77 0.94 -8.02
C MET A 73 12.11 2.06 -9.00
N SER A 74 11.12 2.74 -9.56
CA SER A 74 11.35 3.95 -10.35
C SER A 74 11.86 5.13 -9.50
N TRP A 75 11.59 5.15 -8.20
CA TRP A 75 11.80 6.26 -7.28
C TRP A 75 11.25 7.59 -7.83
N ASP A 76 10.09 7.49 -8.50
CA ASP A 76 9.45 8.59 -9.22
C ASP A 76 7.96 8.69 -8.85
N PRO A 77 7.61 9.48 -7.83
CA PRO A 77 6.21 9.69 -7.45
C PRO A 77 5.34 10.28 -8.57
N GLU A 78 5.92 11.09 -9.46
CA GLU A 78 5.18 11.68 -10.59
C GLU A 78 4.76 10.58 -11.59
N LEU A 79 5.61 9.59 -11.84
CA LEU A 79 5.27 8.47 -12.70
C LEU A 79 4.13 7.63 -12.10
N ILE A 80 4.15 7.37 -10.80
CA ILE A 80 3.08 6.67 -10.09
C ILE A 80 1.78 7.47 -10.12
N TYR A 81 1.85 8.78 -9.94
CA TYR A 81 0.68 9.66 -10.07
C TYR A 81 0.05 9.56 -11.46
N ARG A 82 0.86 9.57 -12.52
CA ARG A 82 0.40 9.44 -13.91
C ARG A 82 -0.23 8.08 -14.18
N GLU A 83 0.35 7.01 -13.66
CA GLU A 83 -0.20 5.65 -13.70
C GLU A 83 -1.57 5.61 -13.02
N ALA A 84 -1.67 6.03 -11.77
CA ALA A 84 -2.90 6.02 -10.99
C ALA A 84 -3.99 6.89 -11.65
N LYS A 85 -3.60 8.00 -12.28
CA LYS A 85 -4.49 8.84 -13.07
C LYS A 85 -5.01 8.10 -14.31
N ALA A 86 -4.18 7.32 -14.99
CA ALA A 86 -4.60 6.52 -16.14
C ALA A 86 -5.55 5.39 -15.71
N ILE A 87 -5.24 4.68 -14.62
CA ILE A 87 -6.12 3.63 -14.08
C ILE A 87 -7.49 4.21 -13.71
N SER A 88 -7.52 5.36 -13.03
CA SER A 88 -8.78 6.01 -12.65
C SER A 88 -9.52 6.63 -13.84
N ASP A 89 -8.83 7.01 -14.94
CA ASP A 89 -9.47 7.36 -16.20
C ASP A 89 -10.19 6.15 -16.80
N GLU A 90 -9.53 5.00 -16.82
CA GLU A 90 -10.15 3.75 -17.31
C GLU A 90 -11.32 3.32 -16.43
N ALA A 91 -11.20 3.44 -15.09
CA ALA A 91 -12.32 3.18 -14.19
C ALA A 91 -13.54 4.04 -14.53
N ARG A 92 -13.35 5.33 -14.84
CA ARG A 92 -14.41 6.20 -15.31
C ARG A 92 -14.88 5.87 -16.73
N GLY A 93 -13.98 5.38 -17.58
CA GLY A 93 -14.32 4.88 -18.91
C GLY A 93 -15.29 3.69 -18.86
N PHE A 94 -15.15 2.79 -17.89
CA PHE A 94 -16.06 1.66 -17.66
C PHE A 94 -17.46 2.11 -17.20
N VAL A 95 -17.62 3.33 -16.73
CA VAL A 95 -18.93 3.92 -16.38
C VAL A 95 -19.62 4.57 -17.59
N ASP A 96 -18.98 4.61 -18.77
CA ASP A 96 -19.56 5.20 -19.97
C ASP A 96 -20.82 4.45 -20.41
N LYS A 97 -21.93 5.16 -20.47
CA LYS A 97 -23.23 4.66 -20.91
C LYS A 97 -23.16 3.89 -22.23
N SER A 98 -22.32 4.33 -23.15
CA SER A 98 -22.21 3.75 -24.49
C SER A 98 -21.55 2.37 -24.47
N LEU A 99 -20.79 2.02 -23.43
CA LEU A 99 -20.13 0.71 -23.32
C LEU A 99 -21.11 -0.41 -23.02
N PHE A 100 -22.10 -0.15 -22.16
CA PHE A 100 -23.06 -1.17 -21.68
C PHE A 100 -24.50 -0.92 -22.11
N GLY A 101 -24.77 0.06 -22.94
CA GLY A 101 -26.05 0.32 -23.64
C GLY A 101 -27.07 1.15 -22.88
N LYS A 102 -27.34 0.89 -21.60
CA LYS A 102 -28.29 1.66 -20.80
C LYS A 102 -27.66 2.06 -19.49
N SER A 103 -27.57 3.33 -19.25
CA SER A 103 -27.17 3.83 -17.97
C SER A 103 -28.29 4.61 -17.32
N GLN A 104 -28.50 4.40 -16.03
CA GLN A 104 -29.53 5.10 -15.26
C GLN A 104 -28.97 6.24 -14.42
N ASN A 105 -27.65 6.27 -14.24
CA ASN A 105 -26.94 7.30 -13.49
C ASN A 105 -25.49 7.43 -13.99
N ASN A 106 -24.64 8.14 -13.24
CA ASN A 106 -23.23 8.32 -13.54
C ASN A 106 -22.39 7.02 -13.51
N LEU A 107 -22.94 5.93 -13.03
CA LEU A 107 -22.26 4.67 -12.80
C LEU A 107 -22.50 3.62 -13.88
N GLY A 108 -23.31 3.95 -14.89
CA GLY A 108 -23.65 3.02 -15.94
C GLY A 108 -24.72 1.99 -15.53
N GLU A 109 -25.14 1.14 -16.47
CA GLU A 109 -26.00 0.00 -16.19
C GLU A 109 -25.16 -1.19 -15.81
N LEU A 110 -25.23 -1.58 -14.56
CA LEU A 110 -24.29 -2.49 -13.94
C LEU A 110 -24.74 -3.93 -14.07
N LYS A 111 -24.33 -4.58 -15.15
CA LYS A 111 -24.39 -6.04 -15.22
C LYS A 111 -23.15 -6.71 -14.63
N THR A 112 -22.11 -5.92 -14.37
CA THR A 112 -20.81 -6.34 -13.86
C THR A 112 -20.30 -5.32 -12.84
N ASN A 113 -19.26 -5.65 -12.07
CA ASN A 113 -18.63 -4.76 -11.08
C ASN A 113 -17.79 -3.62 -11.71
N TYR A 114 -17.78 -3.48 -13.02
CA TYR A 114 -16.94 -2.51 -13.69
C TYR A 114 -17.36 -1.05 -13.52
N GLY A 115 -18.57 -0.78 -13.22
CA GLY A 115 -19.08 0.58 -13.19
C GLY A 115 -19.10 1.26 -11.83
N TYR A 116 -18.52 0.67 -10.79
CA TYR A 116 -18.52 1.27 -9.44
C TYR A 116 -17.26 2.09 -9.21
N LEU A 117 -17.35 3.03 -8.30
CA LEU A 117 -16.34 4.08 -8.11
C LEU A 117 -15.60 3.97 -6.77
N THR A 118 -15.70 2.81 -6.11
CA THR A 118 -14.91 2.47 -4.93
C THR A 118 -13.96 1.33 -5.30
N TYR A 119 -12.65 1.56 -5.14
CA TYR A 119 -11.60 0.62 -5.54
C TYR A 119 -10.70 0.28 -4.36
N TRP A 120 -10.37 -1.00 -4.19
CA TRP A 120 -9.62 -1.49 -3.04
C TRP A 120 -8.11 -1.56 -3.32
N ALA A 121 -7.58 -0.40 -3.56
CA ALA A 121 -6.17 -0.11 -3.81
C ALA A 121 -5.81 1.28 -3.22
N PRO A 122 -4.53 1.51 -2.89
CA PRO A 122 -3.37 0.64 -2.99
C PRO A 122 -3.14 -0.27 -1.78
N THR A 123 -2.39 -1.36 -1.96
CA THR A 123 -1.79 -2.12 -0.88
C THR A 123 -0.52 -1.42 -0.41
N ILE A 124 -0.49 -1.00 0.86
CA ILE A 124 0.63 -0.22 1.42
C ILE A 124 1.26 -0.85 2.66
N ASN A 125 1.01 -2.14 2.89
CA ASN A 125 1.78 -2.90 3.87
C ASN A 125 3.27 -2.91 3.46
N LEU A 126 4.17 -2.83 4.44
CA LEU A 126 5.61 -2.76 4.17
C LEU A 126 6.20 -4.14 3.91
N ASN A 127 6.98 -4.30 2.85
CA ASN A 127 7.63 -5.56 2.48
C ASN A 127 8.83 -5.87 3.38
N ARG A 128 8.58 -6.14 4.67
CA ARG A 128 9.60 -6.38 5.67
C ARG A 128 10.32 -7.74 5.53
N ASP A 129 9.70 -8.68 4.83
CA ASP A 129 10.23 -10.03 4.63
C ASP A 129 10.05 -10.43 3.16
N PRO A 130 11.14 -10.79 2.47
CA PRO A 130 11.09 -11.11 1.05
C PRO A 130 10.37 -12.42 0.71
N ARG A 131 9.98 -13.20 1.71
CA ARG A 131 9.22 -14.45 1.52
C ARG A 131 7.72 -14.22 1.45
N TRP A 132 7.24 -13.02 1.81
CA TRP A 132 5.81 -12.73 1.81
C TRP A 132 5.19 -12.86 0.42
N GLY A 133 4.07 -13.60 0.32
CA GLY A 133 3.41 -13.95 -0.93
C GLY A 133 2.89 -12.78 -1.75
N ARG A 134 2.52 -11.67 -1.09
CA ARG A 134 1.99 -10.44 -1.72
C ARG A 134 3.00 -9.29 -1.78
N SER A 135 4.29 -9.61 -1.82
CA SER A 135 5.35 -8.60 -1.92
C SER A 135 5.21 -7.73 -3.17
N ASP A 136 4.72 -8.27 -4.27
CA ASP A 136 4.49 -7.56 -5.54
C ASP A 136 3.50 -6.40 -5.42
N GLU A 137 2.51 -6.51 -4.51
CA GLU A 137 1.50 -5.48 -4.31
C GLU A 137 2.01 -4.24 -3.56
N THR A 138 3.21 -4.30 -2.96
CA THR A 138 3.74 -3.30 -2.04
C THR A 138 4.68 -2.31 -2.69
N PHE A 139 4.91 -1.15 -2.06
CA PHE A 139 5.91 -0.18 -2.51
C PHE A 139 7.32 -0.42 -1.91
N GLY A 140 7.55 -1.55 -1.23
CA GLY A 140 8.84 -1.93 -0.66
C GLY A 140 8.91 -1.94 0.86
N GLU A 141 10.13 -1.98 1.40
CA GLU A 141 10.37 -2.13 2.84
C GLU A 141 10.42 -0.81 3.62
N ASP A 142 10.55 0.32 2.95
CA ASP A 142 10.73 1.61 3.60
C ASP A 142 9.42 2.38 3.74
N ALA A 143 9.15 2.86 4.96
CA ALA A 143 7.91 3.56 5.27
C ALA A 143 7.84 4.96 4.62
N TYR A 144 8.97 5.68 4.51
CA TYR A 144 9.00 7.01 3.90
C TYR A 144 8.80 6.92 2.38
N LEU A 145 9.52 6.02 1.70
CA LEU A 145 9.33 5.78 0.27
C LEU A 145 7.89 5.34 -0.03
N THR A 146 7.38 4.36 0.73
CA THR A 146 5.99 3.89 0.59
C THR A 146 5.00 5.03 0.80
N SER A 147 5.21 5.91 1.78
CA SER A 147 4.34 7.06 2.04
C SER A 147 4.22 7.99 0.83
N LEU A 148 5.34 8.35 0.22
CA LEU A 148 5.35 9.24 -0.94
C LEU A 148 4.75 8.59 -2.19
N MET A 149 5.07 7.32 -2.44
CA MET A 149 4.53 6.56 -3.57
C MET A 149 3.02 6.35 -3.42
N ALA A 150 2.58 5.95 -2.23
CA ALA A 150 1.17 5.74 -1.94
C ALA A 150 0.36 7.04 -1.99
N ALA A 151 0.91 8.16 -1.51
CA ALA A 151 0.25 9.46 -1.62
C ALA A 151 0.09 9.89 -3.09
N ALA A 152 1.13 9.73 -3.90
CA ALA A 152 1.07 10.01 -5.33
C ALA A 152 0.00 9.14 -6.03
N TYR A 153 -0.05 7.84 -5.66
CA TYR A 153 -1.05 6.92 -6.16
C TYR A 153 -2.48 7.36 -5.77
N VAL A 154 -2.73 7.60 -4.49
CA VAL A 154 -4.04 8.03 -3.99
C VAL A 154 -4.48 9.34 -4.65
N ASN A 155 -3.57 10.31 -4.76
CA ASN A 155 -3.86 11.60 -5.37
C ASN A 155 -4.26 11.46 -6.86
N GLY A 156 -3.52 10.70 -7.65
CA GLY A 156 -3.87 10.42 -9.05
C GLY A 156 -5.18 9.66 -9.18
N TYR A 157 -5.40 8.70 -8.30
CA TYR A 157 -6.59 7.85 -8.26
C TYR A 157 -7.86 8.65 -7.95
N GLN A 158 -7.78 9.54 -6.95
CA GLN A 158 -8.91 10.33 -6.47
C GLN A 158 -9.16 11.63 -7.24
N GLY A 159 -8.33 11.96 -8.25
CA GLY A 159 -8.46 13.20 -9.02
C GLY A 159 -8.05 14.42 -8.19
N GLN A 160 -6.97 14.28 -7.46
CA GLN A 160 -6.32 15.34 -6.70
C GLN A 160 -5.02 15.75 -7.40
N THR A 161 -4.53 16.94 -7.08
CA THR A 161 -3.19 17.37 -7.46
C THR A 161 -2.14 16.60 -6.66
N MET A 162 -0.87 16.64 -7.07
CA MET A 162 0.23 15.96 -6.35
C MET A 162 0.34 16.37 -4.88
N ASP A 163 -0.12 17.55 -4.51
CA ASP A 163 -0.16 18.07 -3.13
C ASP A 163 -1.50 17.81 -2.41
N GLY A 164 -2.31 16.87 -2.89
CA GLY A 164 -3.52 16.38 -2.23
C GLY A 164 -4.75 17.29 -2.33
N LYS A 165 -4.73 18.33 -3.16
CA LYS A 165 -5.88 19.22 -3.35
C LYS A 165 -6.84 18.68 -4.39
N SER A 166 -8.14 18.68 -4.10
CA SER A 166 -9.15 18.30 -5.08
C SER A 166 -9.11 19.20 -6.31
N GLU A 167 -9.08 18.60 -7.51
CA GLU A 167 -9.14 19.34 -8.77
C GLU A 167 -10.54 19.87 -9.09
N THR A 168 -11.60 19.21 -8.59
CA THR A 168 -12.97 19.45 -9.06
C THR A 168 -14.01 19.55 -7.95
N GLY A 169 -13.65 19.25 -6.72
CA GLY A 169 -14.60 19.06 -5.60
C GLY A 169 -15.18 17.64 -5.51
N TYR A 170 -15.08 16.84 -6.58
CA TYR A 170 -15.47 15.43 -6.59
C TYR A 170 -14.28 14.50 -6.49
N LEU A 171 -14.49 13.31 -5.95
CA LEU A 171 -13.56 12.19 -6.10
C LEU A 171 -13.71 11.60 -7.51
N LYS A 172 -12.61 11.40 -8.22
CA LYS A 172 -12.63 10.71 -9.50
C LYS A 172 -13.03 9.24 -9.30
N ILE A 173 -12.34 8.54 -8.42
CA ILE A 173 -12.76 7.28 -7.79
C ILE A 173 -12.29 7.31 -6.34
N ALA A 174 -12.88 6.47 -5.49
CA ALA A 174 -12.47 6.37 -4.09
C ALA A 174 -11.40 5.29 -3.92
N ALA A 175 -10.20 5.69 -3.51
CA ALA A 175 -9.14 4.77 -3.12
C ALA A 175 -9.42 4.17 -1.74
N THR A 176 -9.07 2.90 -1.55
CA THR A 176 -9.16 2.19 -0.26
C THR A 176 -7.82 1.55 0.05
N ALA A 177 -7.06 2.19 0.91
CA ALA A 177 -5.75 1.67 1.28
C ALA A 177 -5.86 0.43 2.16
N LYS A 178 -5.02 -0.58 1.89
CA LYS A 178 -5.08 -1.87 2.55
C LYS A 178 -3.69 -2.40 2.88
N HIS A 179 -3.56 -3.31 3.85
CA HIS A 179 -4.56 -3.77 4.82
C HIS A 179 -4.18 -3.21 6.19
N PHE A 180 -5.07 -2.53 6.86
CA PHE A 180 -4.84 -1.89 8.16
C PHE A 180 -5.15 -2.84 9.32
N ALA A 181 -4.13 -3.42 10.01
CA ALA A 181 -2.72 -3.26 9.77
C ALA A 181 -1.98 -4.59 9.98
N LEU A 182 -0.68 -4.62 9.67
CA LEU A 182 0.22 -5.75 9.91
C LEU A 182 -0.18 -7.05 9.16
N ASN A 183 -0.78 -6.95 7.98
CA ASN A 183 -0.97 -8.10 7.09
C ASN A 183 0.31 -8.29 6.26
N ASN A 184 1.24 -9.13 6.73
CA ASN A 184 2.56 -9.35 6.13
C ASN A 184 2.96 -10.83 6.12
N ILE A 185 1.97 -11.73 6.21
CA ILE A 185 2.09 -13.19 6.11
C ILE A 185 0.81 -13.69 5.48
N GLU A 186 0.93 -14.57 4.48
CA GLU A 186 -0.22 -15.20 3.84
C GLU A 186 -0.58 -16.53 4.47
N ASN A 187 0.41 -17.34 4.82
CA ASN A 187 0.17 -18.64 5.41
C ASN A 187 -0.57 -18.52 6.75
N ASN A 188 -1.79 -19.06 6.82
CA ASN A 188 -2.70 -18.96 7.97
C ASN A 188 -3.07 -17.51 8.38
N ARG A 189 -3.02 -16.56 7.46
CA ARG A 189 -3.29 -15.12 7.72
C ARG A 189 -4.59 -14.85 8.47
N GLN A 190 -5.60 -15.69 8.28
CA GLN A 190 -6.91 -15.56 8.92
C GLN A 190 -6.93 -15.89 10.41
N GLY A 191 -5.94 -16.65 10.90
CA GLY A 191 -5.88 -17.10 12.28
C GLY A 191 -4.69 -16.64 13.10
N ILE A 192 -3.69 -15.98 12.48
CA ILE A 192 -2.48 -15.52 13.18
C ILE A 192 -2.71 -14.22 13.93
N SER A 193 -1.90 -13.99 14.96
CA SER A 193 -1.80 -12.71 15.66
C SER A 193 -0.45 -12.06 15.39
N SER A 194 -0.46 -10.88 14.81
CA SER A 194 0.72 -10.02 14.59
C SER A 194 1.02 -9.26 15.89
N ASN A 195 1.98 -9.78 16.67
CA ASN A 195 2.28 -9.22 18.00
C ASN A 195 3.45 -8.24 17.92
N ILE A 196 3.24 -7.02 18.40
CA ILE A 196 4.17 -5.90 18.26
C ILE A 196 3.97 -4.91 19.41
N ASN A 197 5.01 -4.15 19.76
CA ASN A 197 4.87 -3.01 20.64
C ASN A 197 4.34 -1.76 19.89
N ASP A 198 3.85 -0.80 20.63
CA ASP A 198 3.25 0.41 20.07
C ASP A 198 4.27 1.30 19.33
N GLU A 199 5.54 1.29 19.74
CA GLU A 199 6.62 1.99 19.04
C GLU A 199 6.74 1.50 17.59
N ALA A 200 6.93 0.21 17.37
CA ALA A 200 7.06 -0.34 16.03
C ALA A 200 5.75 -0.27 15.24
N LEU A 201 4.60 -0.39 15.90
CA LEU A 201 3.29 -0.22 15.28
C LEU A 201 3.18 1.18 14.66
N ARG A 202 3.50 2.25 15.42
CA ARG A 202 3.35 3.64 14.99
C ARG A 202 4.50 4.14 14.11
N ASP A 203 5.75 3.82 14.47
CA ASP A 203 6.94 4.34 13.79
C ASP A 203 7.23 3.62 12.47
N TYR A 204 6.67 2.42 12.26
CA TYR A 204 6.92 1.63 11.06
C TYR A 204 5.61 1.15 10.40
N TYR A 205 4.86 0.23 11.01
CA TYR A 205 3.77 -0.48 10.34
C TYR A 205 2.55 0.36 9.97
N THR A 206 2.33 1.50 10.62
CA THR A 206 1.18 2.38 10.35
C THR A 206 1.56 3.80 9.95
N SER A 207 2.85 4.12 9.88
CA SER A 207 3.32 5.48 9.54
C SER A 207 2.94 5.88 8.10
N GLN A 208 3.00 4.97 7.13
CA GLN A 208 2.56 5.22 5.76
C GLN A 208 1.04 5.40 5.65
N PHE A 209 0.25 4.71 6.49
CA PHE A 209 -1.20 4.95 6.58
C PHE A 209 -1.49 6.34 7.13
N LYS A 210 -0.79 6.72 8.22
CA LYS A 210 -0.88 8.08 8.76
C LYS A 210 -0.62 9.12 7.67
N TYR A 211 0.46 8.94 6.92
CA TYR A 211 0.85 9.90 5.89
C TYR A 211 -0.23 10.09 4.82
N ILE A 212 -0.80 9.02 4.26
CA ILE A 212 -1.82 9.14 3.22
C ILE A 212 -3.17 9.62 3.75
N ILE A 213 -3.47 9.39 5.03
CA ILE A 213 -4.64 9.97 5.68
C ILE A 213 -4.49 11.49 5.76
N GLU A 214 -3.36 11.96 6.27
CA GLU A 214 -3.09 13.37 6.52
C GLU A 214 -2.78 14.18 5.25
N GLN A 215 -2.07 13.58 4.27
CA GLN A 215 -1.55 14.29 3.10
C GLN A 215 -2.31 14.01 1.79
N ALA A 216 -2.90 12.83 1.65
CA ALA A 216 -3.63 12.44 0.44
C ALA A 216 -5.13 12.26 0.66
N HIS A 217 -5.61 12.39 1.89
CA HIS A 217 -7.04 12.30 2.24
C HIS A 217 -7.71 11.06 1.63
N VAL A 218 -7.09 9.90 1.83
CA VAL A 218 -7.59 8.63 1.29
C VAL A 218 -9.04 8.38 1.70
N ALA A 219 -9.89 8.00 0.75
CA ALA A 219 -11.34 7.89 0.97
C ALA A 219 -11.77 6.65 1.74
N GLY A 220 -10.96 5.59 1.73
CA GLY A 220 -11.26 4.32 2.39
C GLY A 220 -10.04 3.65 3.01
N LEU A 221 -10.29 2.84 4.03
CA LEU A 221 -9.33 1.87 4.58
C LEU A 221 -9.96 0.49 4.61
N MET A 222 -9.11 -0.55 4.52
CA MET A 222 -9.53 -1.93 4.69
C MET A 222 -8.81 -2.55 5.89
N THR A 223 -9.58 -3.07 6.85
CA THR A 223 -9.02 -3.82 7.99
C THR A 223 -8.57 -5.21 7.55
N SER A 224 -7.47 -5.68 8.12
CA SER A 224 -6.81 -6.93 7.74
C SER A 224 -7.45 -8.17 8.38
N TYR A 225 -7.06 -9.38 7.90
CA TYR A 225 -7.49 -10.66 8.45
C TYR A 225 -6.91 -10.98 9.81
N ASN A 226 -5.62 -10.66 10.03
CA ASN A 226 -4.89 -11.02 11.23
C ASN A 226 -5.43 -10.33 12.48
N ALA A 227 -5.22 -10.94 13.62
CA ALA A 227 -5.30 -10.22 14.88
C ALA A 227 -4.06 -9.35 15.09
N VAL A 228 -4.20 -8.25 15.80
CA VAL A 228 -3.10 -7.43 16.29
C VAL A 228 -3.09 -7.51 17.81
N ASN A 229 -1.99 -8.05 18.36
CA ASN A 229 -1.86 -8.27 19.80
C ASN A 229 -3.05 -9.05 20.40
N GLY A 230 -3.53 -10.07 19.69
CA GLY A 230 -4.61 -10.96 20.11
C GLY A 230 -6.04 -10.47 19.82
N THR A 231 -6.24 -9.24 19.35
CA THR A 231 -7.55 -8.72 18.97
C THR A 231 -7.67 -8.70 17.45
N PRO A 232 -8.68 -9.34 16.84
CA PRO A 232 -8.91 -9.29 15.39
C PRO A 232 -8.96 -7.85 14.88
N ALA A 233 -8.22 -7.55 13.82
CA ALA A 233 -8.07 -6.18 13.33
C ALA A 233 -9.41 -5.49 13.04
N VAL A 234 -10.38 -6.22 12.50
CA VAL A 234 -11.75 -5.72 12.21
C VAL A 234 -12.49 -5.22 13.44
N ALA A 235 -12.21 -5.78 14.62
CA ALA A 235 -12.87 -5.46 15.89
C ALA A 235 -11.95 -4.75 16.89
N ASN A 236 -10.75 -4.36 16.45
CA ASN A 236 -9.73 -3.74 17.29
C ASN A 236 -9.99 -2.24 17.43
N THR A 237 -10.64 -1.84 18.51
CA THR A 237 -10.99 -0.44 18.79
C THR A 237 -9.76 0.46 18.89
N TYR A 238 -8.65 -0.03 19.46
CA TYR A 238 -7.41 0.75 19.52
C TYR A 238 -6.89 1.05 18.11
N LEU A 239 -6.80 0.04 17.26
CA LEU A 239 -6.26 0.18 15.90
C LEU A 239 -7.16 1.04 15.03
N VAL A 240 -8.45 0.72 14.96
CA VAL A 240 -9.40 1.35 14.03
C VAL A 240 -9.88 2.69 14.54
N ASN A 241 -10.42 2.72 15.76
CA ASN A 241 -11.02 3.94 16.28
C ASN A 241 -9.97 4.92 16.82
N GLN A 242 -9.14 4.47 17.77
CA GLN A 242 -8.21 5.38 18.42
C GLN A 242 -7.06 5.78 17.50
N LEU A 243 -6.43 4.83 16.79
CA LEU A 243 -5.26 5.15 15.98
C LEU A 243 -5.67 5.77 14.64
N ALA A 244 -6.45 5.07 13.81
CA ALA A 244 -6.79 5.58 12.49
C ALA A 244 -7.71 6.80 12.55
N GLN A 245 -8.87 6.68 13.22
CA GLN A 245 -9.88 7.74 13.18
C GLN A 245 -9.51 8.94 14.05
N ARG A 246 -9.09 8.73 15.31
CA ARG A 246 -8.88 9.83 16.25
C ARG A 246 -7.46 10.41 16.23
N THR A 247 -6.44 9.55 16.15
CA THR A 247 -5.05 10.02 16.15
C THR A 247 -4.62 10.50 14.77
N TYR A 248 -4.91 9.74 13.71
CA TYR A 248 -4.52 10.11 12.34
C TYR A 248 -5.57 10.96 11.63
N GLY A 249 -6.78 11.10 12.19
CA GLY A 249 -7.84 11.94 11.63
C GLY A 249 -8.57 11.32 10.43
N PHE A 250 -8.60 10.01 10.31
CA PHE A 250 -9.30 9.33 9.22
C PHE A 250 -10.82 9.51 9.34
N ASP A 251 -11.45 10.08 8.31
CA ASP A 251 -12.89 10.37 8.23
C ASP A 251 -13.64 9.61 7.12
N GLY A 252 -12.94 8.77 6.37
CA GLY A 252 -13.49 7.95 5.29
C GLY A 252 -14.20 6.67 5.77
N TYR A 253 -14.65 5.84 4.83
CA TYR A 253 -15.25 4.56 5.17
C TYR A 253 -14.20 3.49 5.45
N ILE A 254 -14.56 2.51 6.27
CA ILE A 254 -13.72 1.36 6.58
C ILE A 254 -14.46 0.09 6.20
N THR A 255 -13.88 -0.70 5.30
CA THR A 255 -14.35 -2.04 4.98
C THR A 255 -13.53 -3.09 5.69
N SER A 256 -14.12 -4.24 6.00
CA SER A 256 -13.33 -5.42 6.33
C SER A 256 -12.70 -6.01 5.07
N ASP A 257 -11.60 -6.73 5.20
CA ASP A 257 -11.19 -7.71 4.21
C ASP A 257 -12.25 -8.82 4.08
N CYS A 258 -12.25 -9.56 2.95
CA CYS A 258 -13.35 -10.45 2.62
C CYS A 258 -13.41 -11.68 3.53
N GLY A 259 -14.47 -11.77 4.34
CA GLY A 259 -14.61 -12.79 5.37
C GLY A 259 -13.88 -12.49 6.68
N ALA A 260 -13.21 -11.34 6.83
CA ALA A 260 -12.45 -11.03 8.04
C ALA A 260 -13.31 -10.89 9.31
N ILE A 261 -14.58 -10.55 9.19
CA ILE A 261 -15.48 -10.57 10.36
C ILE A 261 -15.72 -12.02 10.85
N ARG A 262 -15.83 -12.95 9.94
CA ARG A 262 -15.94 -14.37 10.25
C ARG A 262 -14.71 -14.89 11.02
N THR A 263 -13.51 -14.39 10.69
CA THR A 263 -12.28 -14.82 11.37
C THR A 263 -12.29 -14.50 12.87
N THR A 264 -13.13 -13.57 13.35
CA THR A 264 -13.23 -13.24 14.77
C THR A 264 -13.58 -14.48 15.60
N TYR A 265 -14.53 -15.29 15.16
CA TYR A 265 -15.08 -16.40 15.92
C TYR A 265 -14.71 -17.81 15.39
N ASP A 266 -14.23 -17.93 14.16
CA ASP A 266 -13.77 -19.20 13.61
C ASP A 266 -12.52 -19.72 14.31
N ASN A 267 -12.23 -21.01 14.14
CA ASN A 267 -11.06 -21.67 14.72
C ASN A 267 -9.81 -21.42 13.86
N PHE A 268 -8.64 -21.42 14.50
CA PHE A 268 -7.37 -21.52 13.78
C PHE A 268 -7.38 -22.77 12.86
N PRO A 269 -6.90 -22.68 11.62
CA PRO A 269 -6.22 -21.54 10.99
C PRO A 269 -7.15 -20.52 10.31
N LEU A 270 -8.48 -20.72 10.32
CA LEU A 270 -9.44 -19.90 9.61
C LEU A 270 -9.99 -18.73 10.48
N GLY A 271 -9.54 -18.62 11.72
CA GLY A 271 -9.97 -17.56 12.60
C GLY A 271 -9.26 -17.59 13.95
N HIS A 272 -9.62 -16.63 14.80
CA HIS A 272 -8.94 -16.32 16.05
C HIS A 272 -9.59 -16.97 17.27
N ALA A 273 -10.74 -17.61 17.12
CA ALA A 273 -11.55 -18.11 18.23
C ALA A 273 -11.74 -17.06 19.36
N TRP A 274 -11.90 -15.81 18.97
CA TRP A 274 -11.96 -14.65 19.84
C TRP A 274 -13.37 -14.42 20.39
N ALA A 275 -13.44 -13.91 21.59
CA ALA A 275 -14.63 -13.26 22.14
C ALA A 275 -14.22 -11.89 22.69
N ALA A 276 -15.11 -10.92 22.60
CA ALA A 276 -14.81 -9.56 23.05
C ALA A 276 -14.48 -9.51 24.55
N PRO A 277 -13.71 -8.51 25.01
CA PRO A 277 -13.46 -8.32 26.43
C PRO A 277 -14.75 -8.25 27.24
N GLY A 278 -14.81 -8.99 28.34
CA GLY A 278 -16.02 -9.15 29.15
C GLY A 278 -17.02 -10.21 28.67
N TRP A 279 -16.68 -10.94 27.61
CA TRP A 279 -17.49 -12.04 27.08
C TRP A 279 -16.73 -13.35 27.09
N THR A 280 -17.48 -14.45 27.26
CA THR A 280 -16.95 -15.82 27.18
C THR A 280 -17.71 -16.58 26.10
N SER A 281 -17.00 -17.27 25.23
CA SER A 281 -17.58 -18.14 24.20
C SER A 281 -17.74 -19.56 24.74
N ASP A 282 -18.89 -20.18 24.51
CA ASP A 282 -19.19 -21.55 24.94
C ASP A 282 -18.45 -22.61 24.12
N ARG A 283 -18.13 -22.27 22.89
CA ARG A 283 -17.41 -23.10 21.91
C ARG A 283 -16.76 -22.20 20.88
N LYS A 284 -16.10 -22.81 19.92
CA LYS A 284 -15.47 -22.13 18.80
C LYS A 284 -16.27 -22.35 17.51
N GLY A 285 -16.21 -21.40 16.57
CA GLY A 285 -16.80 -21.50 15.25
C GLY A 285 -18.20 -20.88 15.14
N TYR A 286 -18.81 -21.07 13.99
CA TYR A 286 -20.04 -20.37 13.58
C TYR A 286 -21.23 -20.54 14.56
N SER A 287 -21.38 -21.70 15.17
CA SER A 287 -22.45 -21.98 16.13
C SER A 287 -22.14 -21.55 17.57
N ALA A 288 -21.02 -20.85 17.79
CA ALA A 288 -20.64 -20.37 19.11
C ALA A 288 -21.62 -19.32 19.64
N VAL A 289 -21.78 -19.31 20.96
CA VAL A 289 -22.58 -18.32 21.68
C VAL A 289 -21.70 -17.63 22.70
N TRP A 290 -21.71 -16.32 22.67
CA TRP A 290 -21.02 -15.50 23.66
C TRP A 290 -21.94 -15.20 24.81
N THR A 291 -21.43 -15.30 26.04
CA THR A 291 -22.13 -14.92 27.27
C THR A 291 -21.37 -13.74 27.90
N ASN A 292 -22.09 -12.67 28.20
CA ASN A 292 -21.53 -11.53 28.92
C ASN A 292 -21.29 -11.93 30.39
N ASN A 293 -20.06 -11.72 30.87
CA ASN A 293 -19.63 -12.20 32.17
C ASN A 293 -20.28 -11.47 33.37
N GLU A 294 -20.78 -10.24 33.16
CA GLU A 294 -21.39 -9.43 34.19
C GLU A 294 -22.91 -9.60 34.20
N THR A 295 -23.54 -9.63 33.02
CA THR A 295 -25.02 -9.57 32.89
C THR A 295 -25.62 -10.92 32.59
N GLY A 296 -24.82 -11.93 32.19
CA GLY A 296 -25.32 -13.23 31.74
C GLY A 296 -26.08 -13.19 30.39
N LYS A 297 -26.18 -12.04 29.73
CA LYS A 297 -26.83 -11.95 28.42
C LYS A 297 -26.03 -12.71 27.37
N THR A 298 -26.73 -13.31 26.42
CA THR A 298 -26.08 -14.11 25.36
C THR A 298 -26.33 -13.54 23.98
N ILE A 299 -25.40 -13.78 23.06
CA ILE A 299 -25.50 -13.43 21.64
C ILE A 299 -24.74 -14.48 20.80
N SER A 300 -25.16 -14.72 19.56
CA SER A 300 -24.38 -15.57 18.65
C SER A 300 -23.00 -14.93 18.38
N ALA A 301 -21.96 -15.73 18.23
CA ALA A 301 -20.62 -15.23 17.96
C ALA A 301 -20.55 -14.43 16.64
N ALA A 302 -21.35 -14.83 15.62
CA ALA A 302 -21.49 -14.10 14.38
C ALA A 302 -22.06 -12.68 14.59
N ALA A 303 -23.12 -12.56 15.40
CA ALA A 303 -23.70 -11.25 15.74
C ALA A 303 -22.76 -10.43 16.63
N GLY A 304 -22.05 -11.07 17.56
CA GLY A 304 -21.04 -10.45 18.41
C GLY A 304 -19.86 -9.90 17.58
N GLY A 305 -19.28 -10.71 16.71
CA GLY A 305 -18.17 -10.31 15.82
C GLY A 305 -18.55 -9.12 14.92
N GLN A 306 -19.73 -9.20 14.27
CA GLN A 306 -20.25 -8.09 13.46
C GLN A 306 -20.46 -6.81 14.28
N ALA A 307 -21.07 -6.94 15.47
CA ALA A 307 -21.36 -5.78 16.31
C ALA A 307 -20.09 -5.09 16.81
N TYR A 308 -19.10 -5.85 17.24
CA TYR A 308 -17.82 -5.28 17.69
C TYR A 308 -17.00 -4.71 16.53
N ALA A 309 -17.11 -5.26 15.32
CA ALA A 309 -16.50 -4.67 14.13
C ALA A 309 -17.09 -3.28 13.82
N ILE A 310 -18.44 -3.16 13.77
CA ILE A 310 -19.10 -1.86 13.56
C ILE A 310 -18.73 -0.89 14.68
N ARG A 311 -18.73 -1.36 15.92
CA ARG A 311 -18.39 -0.55 17.09
C ARG A 311 -16.95 -0.05 17.04
N ALA A 312 -16.00 -0.85 16.54
CA ALA A 312 -14.63 -0.44 16.34
C ALA A 312 -14.48 0.60 15.22
N GLY A 313 -15.43 0.70 14.30
CA GLY A 313 -15.40 1.63 13.17
C GLY A 313 -15.38 0.95 11.79
N THR A 314 -15.34 -0.39 11.71
CA THR A 314 -15.45 -1.12 10.46
C THR A 314 -16.88 -1.05 9.94
N CYS A 315 -17.12 -0.18 8.95
CA CYS A 315 -18.45 0.18 8.46
C CYS A 315 -19.08 -0.91 7.59
N LEU A 316 -18.27 -1.56 6.74
CA LEU A 316 -18.72 -2.51 5.74
C LEU A 316 -18.16 -3.91 5.99
N ASN A 317 -19.00 -4.92 5.84
CA ASN A 317 -18.61 -6.32 5.90
C ASN A 317 -18.41 -6.89 4.49
N CYS A 318 -17.20 -7.23 4.11
CA CYS A 318 -16.98 -8.01 2.90
C CYS A 318 -17.22 -9.51 3.15
N GLY A 319 -18.05 -10.10 2.30
CA GLY A 319 -18.56 -11.46 2.48
C GLY A 319 -19.94 -11.53 3.14
N GLY A 320 -20.27 -10.58 3.99
CA GLY A 320 -21.62 -10.18 4.38
C GLY A 320 -22.51 -11.15 5.19
N GLY A 321 -22.06 -12.36 5.46
CA GLY A 321 -22.91 -13.38 6.12
C GLY A 321 -23.34 -13.01 7.55
N GLU A 322 -22.59 -12.19 8.23
CA GLU A 322 -22.85 -11.73 9.60
C GLU A 322 -23.71 -10.46 9.64
N SER A 323 -23.72 -9.66 8.55
CA SER A 323 -24.48 -8.40 8.47
C SER A 323 -25.95 -8.64 8.16
N THR A 324 -26.63 -9.36 9.03
CA THR A 324 -28.06 -9.65 8.91
C THR A 324 -28.87 -8.78 9.83
N VAL A 325 -30.15 -8.51 9.46
CA VAL A 325 -31.11 -7.76 10.29
C VAL A 325 -31.19 -8.36 11.69
N LYS A 326 -31.32 -9.70 11.78
CA LYS A 326 -31.37 -10.41 13.04
C LYS A 326 -30.15 -10.18 13.92
N ASN A 327 -28.95 -10.31 13.37
CA ASN A 327 -27.72 -10.17 14.15
C ASN A 327 -27.54 -8.75 14.70
N ILE A 328 -27.87 -7.74 13.89
CA ILE A 328 -27.76 -6.33 14.30
C ILE A 328 -28.85 -5.97 15.33
N GLU A 329 -30.11 -6.42 15.12
CA GLU A 329 -31.19 -6.21 16.09
C GLU A 329 -30.90 -6.90 17.44
N ASP A 330 -30.36 -8.13 17.42
CA ASP A 330 -29.95 -8.83 18.63
C ASP A 330 -28.83 -8.04 19.37
N ALA A 331 -27.85 -7.47 18.65
CA ALA A 331 -26.81 -6.66 19.24
C ALA A 331 -27.32 -5.33 19.83
N ILE A 332 -28.30 -4.69 19.18
CA ILE A 332 -28.95 -3.49 19.70
C ILE A 332 -29.75 -3.84 20.97
N LYS A 333 -30.54 -4.92 20.93
CA LYS A 333 -31.38 -5.36 22.05
C LYS A 333 -30.62 -5.64 23.34
N ILE A 334 -29.38 -6.14 23.21
CA ILE A 334 -28.56 -6.43 24.39
C ILE A 334 -27.63 -5.28 24.77
N GLY A 335 -27.55 -4.21 23.96
CA GLY A 335 -26.82 -2.98 24.23
C GLY A 335 -25.38 -2.98 23.78
N ILE A 336 -24.98 -3.85 22.85
CA ILE A 336 -23.65 -3.78 22.21
C ILE A 336 -23.59 -2.65 21.19
N LEU A 337 -24.66 -2.47 20.42
CA LEU A 337 -24.78 -1.40 19.43
C LEU A 337 -25.88 -0.41 19.81
N SER A 338 -25.71 0.84 19.45
CA SER A 338 -26.78 1.83 19.38
C SER A 338 -27.14 2.13 17.94
N LYS A 339 -28.30 2.75 17.73
CA LYS A 339 -28.71 3.23 16.40
C LYS A 339 -27.70 4.27 15.87
N GLY A 340 -27.19 5.12 16.73
CA GLY A 340 -26.24 6.15 16.36
C GLY A 340 -24.91 5.61 15.81
N VAL A 341 -24.46 4.43 16.26
CA VAL A 341 -23.27 3.79 15.70
C VAL A 341 -23.51 3.36 14.25
N ILE A 342 -24.71 2.84 13.96
CA ILE A 342 -25.11 2.44 12.60
C ILE A 342 -25.24 3.68 11.71
N ASP A 343 -25.86 4.75 12.20
CA ASP A 343 -26.03 6.00 11.48
C ASP A 343 -24.67 6.62 11.11
N ARG A 344 -23.70 6.60 12.02
CA ARG A 344 -22.34 7.05 11.72
C ARG A 344 -21.66 6.21 10.65
N ALA A 345 -21.73 4.87 10.74
CA ALA A 345 -21.15 3.99 9.74
C ALA A 345 -21.72 4.28 8.35
N LEU A 346 -23.03 4.44 8.24
CA LEU A 346 -23.70 4.78 6.98
C LEU A 346 -23.36 6.20 6.49
N THR A 347 -23.23 7.15 7.41
CA THR A 347 -22.86 8.52 7.05
C THR A 347 -21.51 8.57 6.34
N THR A 348 -20.50 7.87 6.86
CA THR A 348 -19.16 7.82 6.21
C THR A 348 -19.25 7.14 4.84
N VAL A 349 -19.94 6.02 4.75
CA VAL A 349 -20.14 5.27 3.51
C VAL A 349 -20.82 6.11 2.43
N PHE A 350 -21.94 6.73 2.76
CA PHE A 350 -22.69 7.57 1.81
C PHE A 350 -21.97 8.89 1.49
N THR A 351 -21.22 9.46 2.43
CA THR A 351 -20.40 10.65 2.17
C THR A 351 -19.40 10.38 1.05
N VAL A 352 -18.73 9.23 1.06
CA VAL A 352 -17.79 8.87 -0.01
C VAL A 352 -18.52 8.68 -1.35
N ARG A 353 -19.67 8.00 -1.37
CA ARG A 353 -20.49 7.85 -2.58
C ARG A 353 -20.96 9.22 -3.11
N MET A 354 -21.38 10.12 -2.23
CA MET A 354 -21.75 11.49 -2.62
C MET A 354 -20.55 12.24 -3.23
N LYS A 355 -19.37 12.12 -2.62
CA LYS A 355 -18.15 12.73 -3.14
C LYS A 355 -17.77 12.22 -4.54
N THR A 356 -18.18 11.02 -4.96
CA THR A 356 -17.96 10.54 -6.34
C THR A 356 -18.94 11.12 -7.35
N GLY A 357 -19.94 11.89 -6.90
CA GLY A 357 -20.98 12.48 -7.73
C GLY A 357 -22.12 11.52 -8.08
N GLU A 358 -22.28 10.41 -7.36
CA GLU A 358 -23.33 9.41 -7.66
C GLU A 358 -24.74 9.99 -7.61
N PHE A 359 -24.99 10.94 -6.72
CA PHE A 359 -26.33 11.50 -6.47
C PHE A 359 -26.56 12.85 -7.14
N ASP A 360 -25.55 13.38 -7.84
CA ASP A 360 -25.62 14.66 -8.52
C ASP A 360 -26.03 14.50 -10.00
N PRO A 361 -26.56 15.55 -10.64
CA PRO A 361 -26.81 15.52 -12.07
C PRO A 361 -25.51 15.22 -12.86
N PRO A 362 -25.55 14.31 -13.86
CA PRO A 362 -24.36 13.93 -14.61
C PRO A 362 -23.59 15.10 -15.25
N GLU A 363 -24.29 16.14 -15.64
CA GLU A 363 -23.72 17.35 -16.23
C GLU A 363 -22.84 18.16 -15.26
N ASP A 364 -23.11 18.05 -13.96
CA ASP A 364 -22.36 18.74 -12.90
C ASP A 364 -21.09 17.98 -12.51
N VAL A 365 -21.04 16.67 -12.78
CA VAL A 365 -19.89 15.82 -12.45
C VAL A 365 -18.90 15.78 -13.61
N VAL A 366 -17.80 16.51 -13.52
CA VAL A 366 -16.81 16.66 -14.58
C VAL A 366 -16.29 15.34 -15.14
N TYR A 367 -16.19 14.30 -14.31
CA TYR A 367 -15.65 12.99 -14.68
C TYR A 367 -16.59 12.16 -15.57
N THR A 368 -17.84 12.53 -15.73
CA THR A 368 -18.77 11.91 -16.70
C THR A 368 -18.40 12.19 -18.15
N LYS A 369 -17.50 13.16 -18.38
CA LYS A 369 -16.93 13.46 -19.69
C LYS A 369 -15.90 12.43 -20.15
N ILE A 370 -15.34 11.65 -19.24
CA ILE A 370 -14.42 10.56 -19.58
C ILE A 370 -15.25 9.43 -20.21
N LYS A 371 -14.82 8.95 -21.37
CA LYS A 371 -15.53 7.95 -22.18
C LYS A 371 -14.71 6.69 -22.34
N LYS A 372 -15.33 5.63 -22.85
CA LYS A 372 -14.72 4.31 -23.01
C LYS A 372 -13.46 4.28 -23.88
N ASP A 373 -13.24 5.29 -24.72
CA ASP A 373 -12.08 5.41 -25.59
C ASP A 373 -10.74 5.63 -24.86
N VAL A 374 -10.80 5.95 -23.57
CA VAL A 374 -9.58 5.99 -22.71
C VAL A 374 -9.09 4.59 -22.36
N ILE A 375 -9.99 3.60 -22.32
CA ILE A 375 -9.65 2.22 -21.97
C ILE A 375 -8.67 1.66 -22.97
N GLN A 376 -7.53 1.17 -22.51
CA GLN A 376 -6.43 0.68 -23.35
C GLN A 376 -6.00 1.65 -24.45
N SER A 377 -6.21 2.96 -24.24
CA SER A 377 -5.80 3.95 -25.21
C SER A 377 -4.30 3.84 -25.52
N LYS A 378 -3.91 4.23 -26.73
CA LYS A 378 -2.48 4.24 -27.10
C LYS A 378 -1.62 5.04 -26.12
N LYS A 379 -2.18 6.10 -25.52
CA LYS A 379 -1.52 6.89 -24.49
C LYS A 379 -1.24 6.06 -23.23
N HIS A 380 -2.20 5.26 -22.78
CA HIS A 380 -2.03 4.41 -21.60
C HIS A 380 -1.07 3.25 -21.87
N GLN A 381 -1.14 2.64 -23.07
CA GLN A 381 -0.20 1.59 -23.47
C GLN A 381 1.25 2.10 -23.51
N LEU A 382 1.48 3.31 -24.03
CA LEU A 382 2.81 3.95 -24.03
C LEU A 382 3.28 4.29 -22.62
N LEU A 383 2.37 4.75 -21.75
CA LEU A 383 2.69 4.98 -20.35
C LEU A 383 3.07 3.68 -19.63
N ALA A 384 2.42 2.57 -19.93
CA ALA A 384 2.77 1.26 -19.37
C ALA A 384 4.17 0.79 -19.84
N GLU A 385 4.55 1.04 -21.11
CA GLU A 385 5.91 0.76 -21.59
C GLU A 385 6.94 1.68 -20.91
N GLU A 386 6.68 2.99 -20.82
CA GLU A 386 7.51 3.98 -20.10
C GLU A 386 7.70 3.61 -18.63
N ALA A 387 6.62 3.22 -17.96
CA ALA A 387 6.66 2.79 -16.57
C ALA A 387 7.56 1.55 -16.40
N ALA A 388 7.36 0.54 -17.23
CA ALA A 388 8.16 -0.67 -17.23
C ALA A 388 9.66 -0.41 -17.47
N GLU A 389 10.01 0.54 -18.34
CA GLU A 389 11.39 0.93 -18.60
C GLU A 389 12.07 1.59 -17.38
N ASN A 390 11.32 2.45 -16.66
CA ASN A 390 11.84 3.19 -15.51
C ASN A 390 12.01 2.36 -14.25
N THR A 391 11.44 1.16 -14.19
CA THR A 391 11.50 0.26 -13.04
C THR A 391 12.61 -0.79 -13.12
N LEU A 392 13.26 -0.94 -14.28
CA LEU A 392 14.35 -1.90 -14.47
C LEU A 392 15.59 -1.47 -13.71
N VAL A 393 16.14 -2.38 -12.91
CA VAL A 393 17.33 -2.17 -12.09
C VAL A 393 18.53 -2.89 -12.68
N LEU A 394 19.57 -2.17 -13.03
CA LEU A 394 20.86 -2.75 -13.41
C LEU A 394 21.63 -3.10 -12.13
N LEU A 395 21.76 -4.40 -11.82
CA LEU A 395 22.43 -4.88 -10.62
C LEU A 395 23.94 -5.08 -10.82
N LYS A 396 24.36 -5.42 -12.03
CA LYS A 396 25.77 -5.67 -12.37
C LYS A 396 26.00 -5.35 -13.84
N ASN A 397 27.16 -4.77 -14.17
CA ASN A 397 27.61 -4.57 -15.55
C ASN A 397 29.13 -4.43 -15.57
N ASP A 398 29.81 -5.55 -15.37
CA ASP A 398 31.29 -5.63 -15.35
C ASP A 398 31.81 -5.89 -16.74
N ALA A 399 33.09 -5.69 -16.89
CA ALA A 399 33.81 -6.11 -18.12
C ALA A 399 33.86 -7.63 -18.20
N VAL A 400 33.73 -8.16 -19.42
CA VAL A 400 33.93 -9.59 -19.69
C VAL A 400 35.39 -9.96 -19.43
N ASP A 401 35.60 -11.18 -18.94
CA ASP A 401 36.96 -11.67 -18.61
C ASP A 401 38.01 -11.35 -19.66
N GLY A 402 39.13 -10.78 -19.21
CA GLY A 402 40.24 -10.40 -20.05
C GLY A 402 40.01 -9.20 -21.00
N THR A 403 38.87 -8.49 -20.85
CA THR A 403 38.53 -7.33 -21.66
C THR A 403 38.23 -6.11 -20.78
N ILE A 404 38.18 -4.92 -21.40
CA ILE A 404 37.64 -3.69 -20.75
C ILE A 404 36.18 -3.42 -21.15
N LYS A 405 35.60 -4.28 -21.98
CA LYS A 405 34.28 -4.05 -22.58
C LYS A 405 33.19 -4.63 -21.71
N LYS A 406 32.22 -3.81 -21.34
CA LYS A 406 30.96 -4.21 -20.70
C LYS A 406 30.00 -4.79 -21.75
N LEU A 407 29.14 -5.73 -21.32
CA LEU A 407 28.15 -6.34 -22.23
C LEU A 407 26.99 -5.41 -22.54
N LEU A 408 26.57 -4.61 -21.57
CA LEU A 408 25.44 -3.72 -21.71
C LEU A 408 25.91 -2.25 -21.80
N PRO A 409 25.27 -1.43 -22.64
CA PRO A 409 24.21 -1.81 -23.58
C PRO A 409 24.72 -2.68 -24.74
N ILE A 410 23.82 -3.52 -25.27
CA ILE A 410 24.12 -4.39 -26.42
C ILE A 410 24.36 -3.56 -27.67
N ASP A 411 25.51 -3.74 -28.33
CA ASP A 411 25.79 -3.19 -29.64
C ASP A 411 25.30 -4.15 -30.75
N ALA A 412 24.04 -3.97 -31.13
CA ALA A 412 23.36 -4.85 -32.10
C ALA A 412 24.06 -4.89 -33.48
N SER A 413 24.93 -3.93 -33.77
CA SER A 413 25.69 -3.93 -35.03
C SER A 413 26.85 -4.93 -35.06
N LYS A 414 27.26 -5.39 -33.88
CA LYS A 414 28.40 -6.32 -33.68
C LYS A 414 28.01 -7.71 -33.25
N ILE A 415 26.71 -7.96 -33.08
CA ILE A 415 26.15 -9.25 -32.66
C ILE A 415 25.37 -9.86 -33.81
N HIS A 416 25.60 -11.15 -34.08
CA HIS A 416 24.94 -11.90 -35.13
C HIS A 416 23.96 -12.90 -34.56
N LYS A 417 24.23 -13.40 -33.33
CA LYS A 417 23.41 -14.43 -32.71
C LYS A 417 23.24 -14.21 -31.22
N ILE A 418 22.00 -14.13 -30.79
CA ILE A 418 21.61 -14.14 -29.38
C ILE A 418 20.82 -15.42 -29.10
N VAL A 419 21.14 -16.07 -27.99
CA VAL A 419 20.36 -17.20 -27.47
C VAL A 419 19.71 -16.82 -26.15
N ILE A 420 18.41 -16.99 -26.04
CA ILE A 420 17.63 -16.78 -24.83
C ILE A 420 17.29 -18.15 -24.25
N VAL A 421 17.59 -18.35 -22.98
CA VAL A 421 17.28 -19.58 -22.23
C VAL A 421 16.46 -19.25 -20.97
N GLY A 422 15.70 -20.24 -20.51
CA GLY A 422 14.81 -20.09 -19.35
C GLY A 422 13.36 -19.88 -19.78
N ASP A 423 12.49 -20.82 -19.42
CA ASP A 423 11.12 -20.89 -19.98
C ASP A 423 10.22 -19.74 -19.49
N LEU A 424 10.58 -19.09 -18.37
CA LEU A 424 9.93 -17.87 -17.93
C LEU A 424 10.04 -16.72 -18.96
N ALA A 425 11.04 -16.72 -19.85
CA ALA A 425 11.18 -15.71 -20.89
C ALA A 425 10.00 -15.69 -21.89
N LYS A 426 9.25 -16.78 -22.00
CA LYS A 426 8.04 -16.88 -22.84
C LYS A 426 6.76 -16.52 -22.12
N LYS A 427 6.81 -16.33 -20.80
CA LYS A 427 5.67 -15.97 -19.98
C LYS A 427 5.64 -14.47 -19.75
N VAL A 428 4.43 -13.96 -19.51
CA VAL A 428 4.21 -12.65 -18.89
C VAL A 428 3.48 -12.91 -17.60
N THR A 429 4.16 -12.66 -16.47
CA THR A 429 3.55 -12.72 -15.16
C THR A 429 3.10 -11.30 -14.83
N LEU A 430 1.80 -11.13 -14.63
CA LEU A 430 1.20 -9.82 -14.37
C LEU A 430 1.14 -9.48 -12.88
N GLY A 431 1.05 -10.49 -12.02
CA GLY A 431 0.87 -10.32 -10.57
C GLY A 431 -0.59 -10.28 -10.15
N GLY A 432 -0.84 -10.23 -8.84
CA GLY A 432 -2.19 -10.18 -8.28
C GLY A 432 -2.93 -8.89 -8.59
N TYR A 433 -4.26 -8.97 -8.72
CA TYR A 433 -5.14 -7.82 -8.97
C TYR A 433 -4.77 -7.00 -10.21
N SER A 434 -4.35 -7.69 -11.25
CA SER A 434 -3.98 -7.16 -12.55
C SER A 434 -5.20 -6.98 -13.45
N GLY A 435 -5.23 -5.92 -14.24
CA GLY A 435 -6.09 -5.84 -15.42
C GLY A 435 -5.70 -6.92 -16.44
N GLU A 436 -6.63 -7.31 -17.30
CA GLU A 436 -6.34 -8.15 -18.47
C GLU A 436 -6.14 -7.26 -19.69
N PRO A 437 -4.91 -7.08 -20.19
CA PRO A 437 -4.66 -6.24 -21.36
C PRO A 437 -4.97 -6.97 -22.66
N ASP A 438 -5.24 -6.22 -23.75
CA ASP A 438 -5.46 -6.77 -25.10
C ASP A 438 -4.25 -7.53 -25.63
N PHE A 439 -3.08 -7.17 -25.17
CA PHE A 439 -1.82 -7.82 -25.58
C PHE A 439 -0.81 -7.80 -24.44
N THR A 440 0.09 -8.74 -24.47
CA THR A 440 1.28 -8.78 -23.64
C THR A 440 2.50 -9.03 -24.52
N VAL A 441 3.65 -8.48 -24.08
CA VAL A 441 4.93 -8.67 -24.76
C VAL A 441 5.89 -9.37 -23.81
N ASN A 442 6.16 -10.67 -24.05
CA ASN A 442 7.13 -11.42 -23.27
C ASN A 442 8.58 -11.08 -23.67
N ALA A 443 9.55 -11.56 -22.90
CA ALA A 443 10.96 -11.21 -23.09
C ALA A 443 11.47 -11.68 -24.47
N VAL A 444 11.11 -12.88 -24.92
CA VAL A 444 11.53 -13.40 -26.23
C VAL A 444 11.01 -12.54 -27.38
N GLN A 445 9.73 -12.17 -27.31
CA GLN A 445 9.10 -11.30 -28.33
C GLN A 445 9.75 -9.92 -28.34
N GLY A 446 9.80 -9.25 -27.18
CA GLY A 446 10.33 -7.88 -27.09
C GLY A 446 11.79 -7.79 -27.54
N ILE A 447 12.65 -8.70 -27.09
CA ILE A 447 14.05 -8.76 -27.48
C ILE A 447 14.17 -9.02 -28.99
N SER A 448 13.45 -10.00 -29.53
CA SER A 448 13.50 -10.32 -30.96
C SER A 448 13.04 -9.14 -31.83
N GLU A 449 11.92 -8.52 -31.51
CA GLU A 449 11.36 -7.41 -32.28
C GLU A 449 12.27 -6.18 -32.27
N LYS A 450 12.71 -5.75 -31.05
CA LYS A 450 13.53 -4.54 -30.90
C LYS A 450 14.92 -4.72 -31.50
N LEU A 451 15.52 -5.92 -31.42
CA LEU A 451 16.82 -6.22 -32.05
C LEU A 451 16.71 -6.26 -33.58
N LYS A 452 15.72 -6.96 -34.15
CA LYS A 452 15.51 -7.03 -35.59
C LYS A 452 15.18 -5.67 -36.20
N ALA A 453 14.57 -4.78 -35.44
CA ALA A 453 14.36 -3.40 -35.89
C ALA A 453 15.66 -2.60 -36.06
N VAL A 454 16.75 -2.99 -35.35
CA VAL A 454 18.09 -2.36 -35.47
C VAL A 454 18.96 -3.14 -36.45
N ASN A 455 18.95 -4.46 -36.36
CA ASN A 455 19.72 -5.35 -37.26
C ASN A 455 18.82 -6.49 -37.75
N PRO A 456 18.23 -6.38 -38.96
CA PRO A 456 17.33 -7.42 -39.51
C PRO A 456 17.97 -8.79 -39.67
N ASN A 457 19.30 -8.89 -39.73
CA ASN A 457 20.02 -10.14 -39.95
C ASN A 457 20.43 -10.84 -38.64
N ILE A 458 20.10 -10.30 -37.49
CA ILE A 458 20.43 -10.90 -36.20
C ILE A 458 19.56 -12.15 -35.97
N ALA A 459 20.19 -13.26 -35.61
CA ALA A 459 19.50 -14.44 -35.14
C ALA A 459 19.18 -14.31 -33.66
N VAL A 460 17.91 -14.43 -33.28
CA VAL A 460 17.46 -14.49 -31.90
C VAL A 460 16.74 -15.82 -31.70
N ASP A 461 17.43 -16.74 -31.05
CA ASP A 461 16.96 -18.11 -30.81
C ASP A 461 16.50 -18.23 -29.35
N PHE A 462 15.36 -18.85 -29.14
CA PHE A 462 14.94 -19.32 -27.83
C PHE A 462 15.20 -20.82 -27.73
N GLU A 463 15.87 -21.26 -26.68
CA GLU A 463 16.12 -22.66 -26.38
C GLU A 463 15.30 -23.11 -25.18
N ASP A 464 14.43 -24.10 -25.43
CA ASP A 464 13.66 -24.73 -24.35
C ASP A 464 14.60 -25.48 -23.40
N THR A 465 14.53 -25.16 -22.12
CA THR A 465 15.36 -25.77 -21.09
C THR A 465 14.57 -26.66 -20.14
N HIS A 466 13.26 -26.74 -20.34
CA HIS A 466 12.34 -27.42 -19.43
C HIS A 466 12.51 -26.90 -17.97
N SER A 467 12.84 -25.61 -17.84
CA SER A 467 12.98 -24.94 -16.56
C SER A 467 11.62 -24.47 -16.05
N ALA A 468 11.35 -24.69 -14.76
CA ALA A 468 10.12 -24.28 -14.13
C ALA A 468 10.33 -23.95 -12.65
N THR A 469 9.55 -23.01 -12.16
CA THR A 469 9.59 -22.56 -10.74
C THR A 469 9.14 -23.63 -9.76
N THR A 470 8.37 -24.62 -10.21
CA THR A 470 7.84 -25.72 -9.38
C THR A 470 8.50 -27.06 -9.63
N SER A 471 9.39 -27.18 -10.64
CA SER A 471 10.02 -28.46 -10.97
C SER A 471 11.08 -28.87 -9.94
N THR A 472 10.95 -30.07 -9.41
CA THR A 472 11.98 -30.71 -8.58
C THR A 472 12.97 -31.56 -9.41
N ILE A 473 12.68 -31.75 -10.70
CA ILE A 473 13.56 -32.50 -11.62
C ILE A 473 14.59 -31.53 -12.18
N PRO A 474 15.91 -31.82 -12.09
CA PRO A 474 16.93 -30.97 -12.67
C PRO A 474 16.66 -30.70 -14.16
N ALA A 475 16.89 -29.47 -14.59
CA ALA A 475 16.84 -29.12 -16.01
C ALA A 475 17.89 -29.94 -16.77
N VAL A 476 17.59 -30.29 -18.02
CA VAL A 476 18.52 -31.01 -18.89
C VAL A 476 18.58 -30.34 -20.25
N LEU A 477 19.76 -29.79 -20.59
CA LEU A 477 19.97 -29.17 -21.90
C LEU A 477 20.24 -30.23 -22.96
N SER A 478 19.52 -30.15 -24.07
CA SER A 478 19.82 -31.00 -25.24
C SER A 478 21.20 -30.66 -25.84
N GLU A 479 21.82 -31.58 -26.57
CA GLU A 479 23.09 -31.33 -27.26
C GLU A 479 22.97 -30.14 -28.23
N LYS A 480 21.87 -30.04 -28.94
CA LYS A 480 21.57 -28.91 -29.82
C LYS A 480 21.55 -27.58 -29.04
N THR A 481 20.85 -27.55 -27.90
CA THR A 481 20.80 -26.36 -27.02
C THR A 481 22.20 -25.97 -26.51
N LYS A 482 23.03 -26.97 -26.13
CA LYS A 482 24.41 -26.73 -25.70
C LYS A 482 25.28 -26.11 -26.80
N GLU A 483 25.16 -26.64 -28.02
CA GLU A 483 25.88 -26.13 -29.21
C GLU A 483 25.44 -24.70 -29.56
N ASN A 484 24.13 -24.45 -29.46
CA ASN A 484 23.54 -23.12 -29.69
C ASN A 484 24.06 -22.08 -28.71
N ILE A 485 24.09 -22.44 -27.44
CA ILE A 485 24.63 -21.56 -26.36
C ILE A 485 26.12 -21.29 -26.56
N LYS A 486 26.93 -22.31 -26.88
CA LYS A 486 28.37 -22.17 -27.13
C LYS A 486 28.67 -21.24 -28.28
N SER A 487 27.86 -21.32 -29.35
CA SER A 487 28.04 -20.55 -30.59
C SER A 487 27.40 -19.15 -30.56
N ALA A 488 26.70 -18.78 -29.50
CA ALA A 488 26.06 -17.48 -29.39
C ALA A 488 27.09 -16.37 -29.10
N ASP A 489 26.91 -15.21 -29.73
CA ASP A 489 27.64 -13.99 -29.39
C ASP A 489 27.24 -13.45 -28.02
N LEU A 490 25.96 -13.69 -27.62
CA LEU A 490 25.40 -13.32 -26.34
C LEU A 490 24.35 -14.33 -25.91
N VAL A 491 24.35 -14.70 -24.63
CA VAL A 491 23.32 -15.54 -24.01
C VAL A 491 22.56 -14.71 -22.98
N ILE A 492 21.23 -14.73 -23.05
CA ILE A 492 20.36 -14.13 -22.04
C ILE A 492 19.70 -15.26 -21.24
N VAL A 493 20.04 -15.36 -19.98
CA VAL A 493 19.48 -16.35 -19.04
C VAL A 493 18.36 -15.69 -18.25
N PHE A 494 17.12 -16.15 -18.45
CA PHE A 494 15.94 -15.56 -17.82
C PHE A 494 15.44 -16.46 -16.69
N VAL A 495 15.32 -15.89 -15.49
CA VAL A 495 14.92 -16.60 -14.27
C VAL A 495 14.06 -15.72 -13.38
N GLY A 496 13.48 -16.28 -12.34
CA GLY A 496 12.72 -15.51 -11.36
C GLY A 496 11.66 -16.30 -10.61
N THR A 497 10.60 -15.63 -10.25
CA THR A 497 9.39 -16.20 -9.63
C THR A 497 8.20 -16.05 -10.55
N ASP A 498 7.17 -16.81 -10.30
CA ASP A 498 5.83 -16.63 -10.88
C ASP A 498 4.76 -16.89 -9.81
N GLU A 499 3.51 -16.74 -10.18
CA GLU A 499 2.36 -16.90 -9.27
C GLU A 499 2.20 -18.34 -8.74
N GLN A 500 2.95 -19.32 -9.27
CA GLN A 500 2.92 -20.70 -8.75
C GLN A 500 3.71 -20.86 -7.44
N VAL A 501 4.61 -19.92 -7.14
CA VAL A 501 5.49 -20.02 -5.98
C VAL A 501 5.33 -18.87 -4.98
N SER A 502 4.54 -17.86 -5.34
CA SER A 502 4.27 -16.72 -4.47
C SER A 502 3.04 -15.97 -4.96
N HIS A 503 2.03 -15.87 -4.15
CA HIS A 503 0.78 -15.17 -4.45
C HIS A 503 -0.04 -14.96 -3.17
N GLU A 504 -1.17 -14.31 -3.25
CA GLU A 504 -2.14 -14.25 -2.16
C GLU A 504 -2.48 -15.67 -1.66
N ASP A 505 -2.57 -15.83 -0.34
CA ASP A 505 -2.72 -17.11 0.39
C ASP A 505 -1.47 -18.02 0.42
N TYR A 506 -0.33 -17.61 -0.18
CA TYR A 506 0.84 -18.48 -0.24
C TYR A 506 2.17 -17.72 -0.12
N ASP A 507 2.85 -17.87 1.02
CA ASP A 507 4.21 -17.37 1.25
C ASP A 507 5.27 -18.35 0.71
N ARG A 508 6.38 -17.80 0.23
CA ARG A 508 7.56 -18.61 -0.08
C ARG A 508 8.20 -19.14 1.21
N ALA A 509 8.53 -20.43 1.22
CA ALA A 509 9.26 -21.03 2.34
C ALA A 509 10.72 -20.52 2.43
N SER A 510 11.30 -20.06 1.31
CA SER A 510 12.71 -19.70 1.17
C SER A 510 12.88 -18.63 0.08
N ILE A 511 13.94 -17.83 0.19
CA ILE A 511 14.39 -16.93 -0.88
C ILE A 511 15.30 -17.64 -1.90
N ALA A 512 15.52 -18.94 -1.78
CA ALA A 512 16.24 -19.69 -2.79
C ALA A 512 15.60 -19.54 -4.17
N MET A 513 16.41 -19.61 -5.22
CA MET A 513 15.91 -19.62 -6.58
C MET A 513 14.96 -20.82 -6.75
N PRO A 514 13.71 -20.63 -7.17
CA PRO A 514 12.71 -21.68 -7.12
C PRO A 514 12.93 -22.77 -8.19
N GLY A 515 12.36 -23.94 -7.93
CA GLY A 515 12.32 -25.04 -8.85
C GLY A 515 13.70 -25.54 -9.30
N ASN A 516 13.83 -25.79 -10.58
CA ASN A 516 15.06 -26.29 -11.20
C ASN A 516 15.89 -25.18 -11.88
N LEU A 517 15.59 -23.91 -11.63
CA LEU A 517 16.24 -22.78 -12.30
C LEU A 517 17.75 -22.72 -12.02
N ASN A 518 18.20 -23.03 -10.79
CA ASN A 518 19.63 -23.11 -10.48
C ASN A 518 20.32 -24.22 -11.29
N SER A 519 19.68 -25.37 -11.48
CA SER A 519 20.20 -26.48 -12.27
C SER A 519 20.42 -26.05 -13.73
N MET A 520 19.51 -25.31 -14.31
CA MET A 520 19.64 -24.72 -15.64
C MET A 520 20.80 -23.73 -15.70
N ILE A 521 20.89 -22.79 -14.74
CA ILE A 521 21.97 -21.80 -14.69
C ILE A 521 23.36 -22.46 -14.65
N TYR A 522 23.55 -23.45 -13.77
CA TYR A 522 24.85 -24.15 -13.66
C TYR A 522 25.23 -24.86 -14.96
N GLN A 523 24.28 -25.50 -15.65
CA GLN A 523 24.54 -26.16 -16.92
C GLN A 523 24.92 -25.17 -18.02
N VAL A 524 24.24 -24.02 -18.09
CA VAL A 524 24.52 -22.96 -19.05
C VAL A 524 25.92 -22.38 -18.78
N ALA A 525 26.23 -22.05 -17.52
CA ALA A 525 27.53 -21.51 -17.13
C ALA A 525 28.69 -22.48 -17.44
N ALA A 526 28.48 -23.78 -17.25
CA ALA A 526 29.48 -24.81 -17.52
C ALA A 526 29.84 -24.94 -19.03
N LEU A 527 29.09 -24.34 -19.93
CA LEU A 527 29.38 -24.37 -21.36
C LEU A 527 30.49 -23.38 -21.79
N GLY A 528 30.91 -22.47 -20.88
CA GLY A 528 32.05 -21.58 -21.08
C GLY A 528 31.76 -20.40 -21.99
N ASN A 529 30.55 -20.05 -22.27
CA ASN A 529 30.22 -18.76 -22.90
C ASN A 529 30.23 -17.65 -21.83
N HIS A 530 31.21 -16.75 -21.89
CA HIS A 530 31.34 -15.68 -20.91
C HIS A 530 30.50 -14.43 -21.22
N ASN A 531 29.92 -14.36 -22.42
CA ASN A 531 29.03 -13.26 -22.79
C ASN A 531 27.59 -13.56 -22.34
N MET A 532 27.34 -13.48 -21.05
CA MET A 532 26.03 -13.85 -20.47
C MET A 532 25.41 -12.69 -19.69
N VAL A 533 24.11 -12.47 -19.92
CA VAL A 533 23.27 -11.56 -19.13
C VAL A 533 22.27 -12.39 -18.33
N LEU A 534 22.21 -12.17 -17.02
CA LEU A 534 21.15 -12.72 -16.20
C LEU A 534 20.01 -11.71 -16.12
N ALA A 535 18.85 -12.06 -16.62
CA ALA A 535 17.62 -11.31 -16.47
C ALA A 535 16.76 -11.97 -15.37
N ILE A 536 16.54 -11.26 -14.29
CA ILE A 536 15.76 -11.75 -13.15
C ILE A 536 14.43 -11.03 -13.12
N GLN A 537 13.32 -11.80 -13.11
CA GLN A 537 11.99 -11.25 -12.85
C GLN A 537 11.39 -11.93 -11.63
N ALA A 538 11.27 -11.20 -10.51
CA ALA A 538 10.85 -11.78 -9.24
C ALA A 538 10.19 -10.76 -8.32
N ILE A 539 9.32 -11.23 -7.42
CA ILE A 539 8.64 -10.39 -6.43
C ILE A 539 9.51 -10.05 -5.22
N GLY A 540 10.77 -9.72 -5.42
CA GLY A 540 11.72 -9.39 -4.37
C GLY A 540 12.96 -10.26 -4.43
N THR A 541 13.63 -10.43 -3.30
CA THR A 541 14.89 -11.16 -3.20
C THR A 541 14.77 -12.61 -3.67
N VAL A 542 15.67 -13.03 -4.54
CA VAL A 542 16.02 -14.42 -4.81
C VAL A 542 17.51 -14.63 -4.54
N GLN A 543 17.89 -15.80 -4.06
CA GLN A 543 19.28 -16.09 -3.71
C GLN A 543 20.13 -16.22 -4.97
N ILE A 544 21.13 -15.32 -5.12
CA ILE A 544 22.02 -15.26 -6.28
C ILE A 544 23.50 -15.25 -5.91
N ASN A 545 23.83 -15.28 -4.63
CA ASN A 545 25.20 -15.19 -4.15
C ASN A 545 26.15 -16.25 -4.74
N PHE A 546 25.64 -17.44 -5.11
CA PHE A 546 26.42 -18.53 -5.72
C PHE A 546 26.49 -18.47 -7.26
N ILE A 547 25.66 -17.68 -7.91
CA ILE A 547 25.54 -17.66 -9.37
C ILE A 547 25.91 -16.32 -9.99
N LYS A 548 25.87 -15.21 -9.23
CA LYS A 548 26.11 -13.86 -9.76
C LYS A 548 27.48 -13.68 -10.43
N ASP A 549 28.47 -14.47 -10.02
CA ASP A 549 29.84 -14.34 -10.54
C ASP A 549 29.98 -15.00 -11.93
N PHE A 550 29.03 -15.83 -12.37
CA PHE A 550 29.00 -16.34 -13.73
C PHE A 550 28.56 -15.30 -14.77
N PHE A 551 27.94 -14.21 -14.31
CA PHE A 551 27.33 -13.23 -15.20
C PHE A 551 28.04 -11.88 -15.10
N PRO A 552 28.65 -11.38 -16.20
CA PRO A 552 29.15 -10.00 -16.26
C PRO A 552 28.05 -8.96 -16.09
N ALA A 553 26.82 -9.24 -16.53
CA ALA A 553 25.72 -8.31 -16.42
C ALA A 553 24.46 -8.99 -15.80
N ILE A 554 23.79 -8.25 -14.92
CA ILE A 554 22.55 -8.69 -14.24
C ILE A 554 21.55 -7.55 -14.28
N VAL A 555 20.35 -7.83 -14.81
CA VAL A 555 19.22 -6.90 -14.83
C VAL A 555 18.08 -7.52 -14.03
N TYR A 556 17.44 -6.72 -13.21
CA TYR A 556 16.31 -7.13 -12.37
C TYR A 556 15.05 -6.32 -12.68
N SER A 557 13.92 -6.99 -12.67
CA SER A 557 12.59 -6.38 -12.58
C SER A 557 11.73 -7.16 -11.60
N SER A 558 10.65 -6.54 -11.09
CA SER A 558 9.51 -7.30 -10.60
C SER A 558 8.58 -7.64 -11.76
N TYR A 559 7.32 -8.00 -11.51
CA TYR A 559 6.34 -8.21 -12.59
C TYR A 559 6.04 -6.86 -13.25
N ASN A 560 6.34 -6.75 -14.53
CA ASN A 560 6.54 -5.45 -15.16
C ASN A 560 5.44 -5.09 -16.16
N GLY A 561 4.22 -5.61 -15.93
CA GLY A 561 3.03 -5.31 -16.70
C GLY A 561 3.05 -5.83 -18.14
N GLN A 562 2.11 -5.34 -18.94
CA GLN A 562 1.87 -5.85 -20.30
C GLN A 562 3.06 -5.69 -21.27
N SER A 563 3.91 -4.68 -21.07
CA SER A 563 5.02 -4.30 -21.97
C SER A 563 6.38 -4.75 -21.48
N GLN A 564 6.46 -5.66 -20.49
CA GLN A 564 7.70 -6.06 -19.83
C GLN A 564 8.83 -6.47 -20.77
N GLY A 565 8.53 -7.21 -21.83
CA GLY A 565 9.54 -7.66 -22.78
C GLY A 565 10.07 -6.55 -23.68
N ALA A 566 9.20 -5.61 -24.07
CA ALA A 566 9.60 -4.42 -24.83
C ALA A 566 10.51 -3.50 -23.99
N ALA A 567 10.14 -3.24 -22.73
CA ALA A 567 10.91 -2.45 -21.80
C ALA A 567 12.30 -3.07 -21.52
N LEU A 568 12.35 -4.38 -21.23
CA LEU A 568 13.61 -5.12 -21.06
C LEU A 568 14.51 -4.96 -22.28
N ALA A 569 13.98 -5.14 -23.49
CA ALA A 569 14.73 -5.01 -24.70
C ALA A 569 15.26 -3.58 -24.92
N ASN A 570 14.46 -2.55 -24.63
CA ASN A 570 14.91 -1.15 -24.73
C ASN A 570 16.06 -0.84 -23.78
N VAL A 571 16.02 -1.37 -22.56
CA VAL A 571 17.13 -1.25 -21.60
C VAL A 571 18.35 -2.02 -22.08
N LEU A 572 18.21 -3.30 -22.47
CA LEU A 572 19.34 -4.11 -22.95
C LEU A 572 20.05 -3.46 -24.16
N LEU A 573 19.31 -2.81 -25.06
CA LEU A 573 19.85 -2.12 -26.26
C LEU A 573 20.36 -0.69 -25.96
N GLY A 574 20.19 -0.19 -24.73
CA GLY A 574 20.58 1.18 -24.38
C GLY A 574 19.70 2.26 -24.97
N LYS A 575 18.54 1.93 -25.50
CA LYS A 575 17.50 2.92 -25.90
C LYS A 575 16.95 3.66 -24.67
N LYS A 576 16.84 2.97 -23.57
CA LYS A 576 16.64 3.53 -22.23
C LYS A 576 17.85 3.20 -21.36
N ASN A 577 18.47 4.22 -20.77
CA ASN A 577 19.48 4.03 -19.75
C ASN A 577 18.76 3.61 -18.45
N PRO A 578 19.12 2.47 -17.81
CA PRO A 578 18.48 2.03 -16.58
C PRO A 578 18.64 3.08 -15.47
N SER A 579 17.55 3.37 -14.78
CA SER A 579 17.49 4.34 -13.69
C SER A 579 16.72 3.83 -12.47
N GLY A 580 16.27 2.58 -12.50
CA GLY A 580 15.61 1.95 -11.38
C GLY A 580 16.56 1.63 -10.24
N HIS A 581 16.05 1.69 -9.00
CA HIS A 581 16.79 1.36 -7.78
C HIS A 581 15.94 0.45 -6.90
N LEU A 582 16.60 -0.49 -6.20
CA LEU A 582 15.91 -1.41 -5.29
C LEU A 582 15.18 -0.65 -4.18
N ASN A 583 13.97 -1.07 -3.88
CA ASN A 583 13.15 -0.56 -2.78
C ASN A 583 13.07 -1.56 -1.60
N PHE A 584 14.00 -2.51 -1.55
CA PHE A 584 14.18 -3.49 -0.49
C PHE A 584 15.66 -3.90 -0.37
N THR A 585 16.00 -4.49 0.79
CA THR A 585 17.29 -5.11 1.05
C THR A 585 17.37 -6.47 0.38
N TRP A 586 18.37 -6.72 -0.45
CA TRP A 586 18.61 -8.03 -1.08
C TRP A 586 19.48 -8.92 -0.20
N TYR A 587 18.88 -9.77 0.60
CA TYR A 587 19.58 -10.67 1.51
C TYR A 587 20.42 -11.72 0.78
N LEU A 588 21.44 -12.27 1.45
CA LEU A 588 22.29 -13.32 0.87
C LEU A 588 21.56 -14.66 0.79
N ASP A 589 20.92 -15.06 1.88
CA ASP A 589 20.24 -16.33 2.03
C ASP A 589 19.27 -16.32 3.24
N ASP A 590 18.53 -17.43 3.42
CA ASP A 590 17.54 -17.57 4.47
C ASP A 590 18.10 -17.50 5.90
N THR A 591 19.40 -17.77 6.10
CA THR A 591 20.01 -17.73 7.45
C THR A 591 20.06 -16.31 8.03
N GLN A 592 19.91 -15.31 7.18
CA GLN A 592 19.85 -13.91 7.59
C GLN A 592 18.42 -13.46 8.00
N LEU A 593 17.42 -14.25 7.69
CA LEU A 593 16.01 -13.90 7.90
C LEU A 593 15.51 -14.50 9.21
N PRO A 594 14.92 -13.70 10.11
CA PRO A 594 14.23 -14.22 11.27
C PRO A 594 12.93 -14.92 10.87
N ASP A 595 12.26 -15.56 11.83
CA ASP A 595 10.94 -16.14 11.63
C ASP A 595 9.95 -15.08 11.11
N MET A 596 9.12 -15.42 10.12
CA MET A 596 8.16 -14.51 9.53
C MET A 596 7.12 -14.01 10.54
N SER A 597 6.75 -14.83 11.51
CA SER A 597 5.80 -14.47 12.58
C SER A 597 6.37 -13.46 13.58
N ASN A 598 7.68 -13.25 13.59
CA ASN A 598 8.30 -12.20 14.38
C ASN A 598 8.19 -10.87 13.66
N TYR A 599 7.34 -9.96 14.13
CA TYR A 599 7.09 -8.66 13.54
C TYR A 599 8.10 -7.59 13.94
N TYR A 600 8.99 -7.86 14.89
CA TYR A 600 10.02 -6.91 15.29
C TYR A 600 11.11 -6.75 14.22
N LEU A 601 11.80 -5.61 14.26
CA LEU A 601 12.81 -5.22 13.27
C LEU A 601 14.23 -5.28 13.80
N THR A 602 14.42 -4.97 15.10
CA THR A 602 15.77 -4.79 15.67
C THR A 602 16.47 -6.12 15.92
N PRO A 603 17.81 -6.18 15.85
CA PRO A 603 18.59 -7.39 16.13
C PRO A 603 18.25 -8.06 17.47
N LYS A 604 18.09 -7.27 18.52
CA LYS A 604 17.76 -7.79 19.85
C LYS A 604 16.39 -8.48 19.88
N GLN A 605 15.41 -7.92 19.22
CA GLN A 605 14.03 -8.41 19.23
C GLN A 605 13.83 -9.58 18.26
N THR A 606 14.59 -9.60 17.15
CA THR A 606 14.57 -10.70 16.17
C THR A 606 15.44 -11.89 16.61
N GLY A 607 16.33 -11.68 17.57
CA GLY A 607 17.29 -12.71 18.00
C GLY A 607 18.38 -13.00 16.97
N GLY A 608 18.57 -12.10 15.96
CA GLY A 608 19.49 -12.30 14.84
C GLY A 608 20.10 -10.98 14.33
N LEU A 609 20.05 -10.81 13.02
CA LEU A 609 20.69 -9.67 12.35
C LEU A 609 19.76 -8.43 12.22
N GLY A 610 18.51 -8.54 12.61
CA GLY A 610 17.51 -7.52 12.35
C GLY A 610 16.88 -7.65 10.95
N ARG A 611 16.00 -6.70 10.59
CA ARG A 611 15.32 -6.66 9.30
C ARG A 611 15.43 -5.28 8.68
N THR A 612 15.27 -5.20 7.38
CA THR A 612 15.31 -3.99 6.57
C THR A 612 16.63 -3.20 6.70
N TYR A 613 16.97 -2.38 5.75
CA TYR A 613 18.21 -1.57 5.81
C TYR A 613 18.32 -0.73 7.08
N MET A 614 17.19 -0.42 7.73
CA MET A 614 17.17 0.39 8.95
C MET A 614 17.78 -0.32 10.16
N HIS A 615 17.64 -1.64 10.24
CA HIS A 615 18.07 -2.40 11.43
C HIS A 615 18.93 -3.62 11.09
N PHE A 616 19.07 -3.98 9.82
CA PHE A 616 19.84 -5.13 9.39
C PHE A 616 21.35 -4.87 9.52
N LEU A 617 22.05 -5.68 10.32
CA LEU A 617 23.48 -5.57 10.58
C LEU A 617 24.32 -6.56 9.76
N GLY A 618 23.70 -7.36 8.92
CA GLY A 618 24.38 -8.33 8.06
C GLY A 618 24.88 -7.71 6.76
N LYS A 619 25.56 -8.53 5.96
CA LYS A 619 25.96 -8.17 4.60
C LYS A 619 24.85 -8.57 3.63
N SER A 620 24.36 -7.64 2.81
CA SER A 620 23.40 -7.91 1.75
C SER A 620 24.13 -8.24 0.43
N SER A 621 23.44 -8.91 -0.50
CA SER A 621 23.87 -9.04 -1.89
C SER A 621 23.86 -7.68 -2.57
N PHE A 622 22.77 -6.94 -2.38
CA PHE A 622 22.61 -5.54 -2.78
C PHE A 622 21.88 -4.78 -1.69
N PRO A 623 22.32 -3.57 -1.33
CA PRO A 623 21.64 -2.79 -0.31
C PRO A 623 20.33 -2.17 -0.82
N PHE A 624 19.47 -1.75 0.08
CA PHE A 624 18.33 -0.87 -0.21
C PHE A 624 18.81 0.36 -0.98
N GLY A 625 18.06 0.75 -2.00
CA GLY A 625 18.39 1.89 -2.85
C GLY A 625 19.42 1.62 -3.94
N TYR A 626 19.93 0.39 -4.08
CA TYR A 626 20.97 0.06 -5.07
C TYR A 626 20.39 0.01 -6.49
N GLY A 627 21.13 0.60 -7.42
CA GLY A 627 20.89 0.54 -8.86
C GLY A 627 22.04 1.19 -9.62
N LEU A 628 22.44 0.59 -10.74
CA LEU A 628 23.47 1.09 -11.62
C LEU A 628 22.86 1.76 -12.86
N SER A 629 23.67 2.53 -13.54
CA SER A 629 23.38 3.16 -14.84
C SER A 629 24.45 2.80 -15.86
N TYR A 630 24.15 2.96 -17.13
CA TYR A 630 25.18 2.94 -18.19
C TYR A 630 26.09 4.18 -18.15
N SER A 631 25.66 5.21 -17.43
CA SER A 631 26.48 6.38 -17.16
C SER A 631 27.06 6.33 -15.74
N GLN A 632 27.77 7.36 -15.35
CA GLN A 632 28.32 7.54 -14.01
C GLN A 632 27.88 8.88 -13.46
N PHE A 633 27.59 8.92 -12.16
CA PHE A 633 27.17 10.13 -11.50
C PHE A 633 28.03 10.40 -10.28
N LYS A 634 28.22 11.68 -9.97
CA LYS A 634 28.93 12.14 -8.79
C LYS A 634 28.04 13.05 -7.97
N ILE A 635 27.78 12.65 -6.72
CA ILE A 635 27.17 13.50 -5.70
C ILE A 635 28.29 14.28 -5.00
N SER A 636 28.11 15.57 -4.79
CA SER A 636 29.12 16.44 -4.20
C SER A 636 28.49 17.69 -3.58
N GLN A 637 29.29 18.45 -2.82
CA GLN A 637 28.97 19.75 -2.24
C GLN A 637 27.77 19.72 -1.28
N LEU A 638 27.65 18.67 -0.45
CA LEU A 638 26.65 18.64 0.60
C LEU A 638 26.80 19.86 1.52
N LYS A 639 25.70 20.57 1.70
CA LYS A 639 25.60 21.71 2.63
C LYS A 639 24.33 21.62 3.45
N ILE A 640 24.45 21.81 4.74
CA ILE A 640 23.32 22.08 5.62
C ILE A 640 23.11 23.60 5.65
N LEU A 641 21.95 24.04 5.20
CA LEU A 641 21.63 25.46 5.05
C LEU A 641 20.97 26.07 6.30
N THR A 642 20.48 25.22 7.20
CA THR A 642 19.80 25.63 8.43
C THR A 642 20.80 25.66 9.57
N LYS A 643 20.80 26.75 10.35
CA LYS A 643 21.56 26.90 11.61
C LYS A 643 20.55 26.81 12.77
N ASP A 644 21.01 26.35 13.93
CA ASP A 644 20.23 26.35 15.18
C ASP A 644 18.85 25.67 14.96
N VAL A 645 18.82 24.37 15.11
CA VAL A 645 17.65 23.54 14.75
C VAL A 645 16.95 23.06 16.00
N THR A 646 15.63 23.29 16.05
CA THR A 646 14.72 22.76 17.07
C THR A 646 13.77 21.73 16.43
N PRO A 647 13.03 20.95 17.22
CA PRO A 647 12.03 20.01 16.68
C PRO A 647 10.90 20.63 15.84
N ASP A 648 10.66 21.92 15.96
CA ASP A 648 9.65 22.64 15.16
C ASP A 648 10.16 23.15 13.80
N ASP A 649 11.45 22.97 13.52
CA ASP A 649 12.11 23.47 12.32
C ASP A 649 12.19 22.40 11.22
N SER A 650 12.77 22.81 10.09
CA SER A 650 13.18 21.91 9.02
C SER A 650 14.67 22.08 8.71
N VAL A 651 15.37 20.96 8.52
CA VAL A 651 16.74 20.95 8.05
C VAL A 651 16.74 21.04 6.52
N LYS A 652 17.26 22.13 6.00
CA LYS A 652 17.43 22.35 4.56
C LYS A 652 18.80 21.87 4.13
N VAL A 653 18.81 20.98 3.14
CA VAL A 653 20.00 20.31 2.61
C VAL A 653 20.14 20.63 1.13
N SER A 654 21.32 20.96 0.69
CA SER A 654 21.60 21.13 -0.74
C SER A 654 22.86 20.35 -1.16
N PHE A 655 22.90 19.89 -2.39
CA PHE A 655 24.04 19.19 -2.99
C PHE A 655 23.95 19.22 -4.51
N ASP A 656 25.02 18.83 -5.17
CA ASP A 656 25.09 18.74 -6.63
C ASP A 656 25.16 17.28 -7.08
N VAL A 657 24.49 16.96 -8.19
CA VAL A 657 24.56 15.68 -8.90
C VAL A 657 25.06 15.95 -10.32
N THR A 658 26.22 15.42 -10.66
CA THR A 658 26.85 15.61 -11.97
C THR A 658 26.91 14.27 -12.72
N ASN A 659 26.49 14.25 -13.98
CA ASN A 659 26.76 13.14 -14.88
C ASN A 659 28.23 13.19 -15.33
N THR A 660 29.05 12.31 -14.78
CA THR A 660 30.47 12.20 -15.10
C THR A 660 30.76 11.14 -16.15
N GLY A 661 29.77 10.44 -16.62
CA GLY A 661 29.88 9.42 -17.66
C GLY A 661 29.77 9.97 -19.07
N THR A 662 29.64 9.07 -20.04
CA THR A 662 29.64 9.38 -21.48
C THR A 662 28.26 9.32 -22.13
N LEU A 663 27.26 8.85 -21.42
CA LEU A 663 25.87 8.71 -21.90
C LEU A 663 24.93 9.59 -21.09
N PRO A 664 23.84 10.09 -21.70
CA PRO A 664 22.77 10.73 -20.95
C PRO A 664 22.13 9.74 -19.99
N GLY A 665 21.69 10.20 -18.83
CA GLY A 665 21.02 9.31 -17.87
C GLY A 665 20.44 10.02 -16.66
N GLU A 666 19.69 9.24 -15.91
CA GLU A 666 19.05 9.61 -14.65
C GLU A 666 19.66 8.79 -13.51
N THR A 667 19.65 9.34 -12.31
CA THR A 667 20.02 8.63 -11.08
C THR A 667 19.19 9.14 -9.91
N VAL A 668 19.18 8.40 -8.80
CA VAL A 668 18.49 8.76 -7.57
C VAL A 668 19.52 9.09 -6.50
N SER A 669 19.50 10.31 -6.01
CA SER A 669 20.21 10.69 -4.79
C SER A 669 19.32 10.46 -3.58
N GLN A 670 19.86 9.84 -2.53
CA GLN A 670 19.11 9.35 -1.38
C GLN A 670 19.66 9.95 -0.09
N LEU A 671 18.80 10.69 0.63
CA LEU A 671 19.16 11.34 1.88
C LEU A 671 18.70 10.49 3.06
N TYR A 672 19.67 9.98 3.81
CA TYR A 672 19.45 9.23 5.03
C TYR A 672 19.79 10.06 6.26
N VAL A 673 19.06 9.85 7.35
CA VAL A 673 19.32 10.48 8.64
C VAL A 673 19.54 9.38 9.69
N ALA A 674 20.71 9.37 10.29
CA ALA A 674 21.03 8.53 11.43
C ALA A 674 20.72 9.30 12.72
N PRO A 675 19.84 8.80 13.60
CA PRO A 675 19.51 9.44 14.87
C PRO A 675 20.65 9.29 15.88
N PRO A 676 20.64 10.07 16.98
CA PRO A 676 21.62 9.90 18.07
C PRO A 676 21.42 8.56 18.77
N GLU A 677 22.46 8.06 19.42
CA GLU A 677 22.39 6.90 20.29
C GLU A 677 21.61 7.24 21.56
N ILE A 678 20.58 6.44 21.87
CA ILE A 678 19.75 6.61 23.07
C ILE A 678 19.98 5.43 24.00
N LYS A 679 20.42 5.74 25.23
CA LYS A 679 20.69 4.70 26.23
C LYS A 679 19.47 3.81 26.46
N GLY A 680 19.65 2.50 26.22
CA GLY A 680 18.61 1.50 26.45
C GLY A 680 17.60 1.31 25.30
N LYS A 681 17.71 2.09 24.21
CA LYS A 681 16.85 1.98 23.00
C LYS A 681 17.70 1.59 21.79
N GLN A 682 17.23 0.62 21.01
CA GLN A 682 17.85 0.28 19.72
C GLN A 682 17.25 1.18 18.64
N MET A 683 17.98 2.26 18.35
CA MET A 683 17.63 3.17 17.27
C MET A 683 17.93 2.53 15.91
N PRO A 684 17.24 2.92 14.82
CA PRO A 684 17.64 2.52 13.47
C PRO A 684 19.06 3.02 13.15
N VAL A 685 19.80 2.27 12.36
CA VAL A 685 21.12 2.68 11.87
C VAL A 685 21.00 3.99 11.09
N LYS A 686 19.95 4.10 10.30
CA LYS A 686 19.52 5.29 9.56
C LYS A 686 18.12 5.10 9.01
N LYS A 687 17.44 6.20 8.65
CA LYS A 687 16.15 6.20 7.96
C LYS A 687 16.26 7.06 6.70
N LEU A 688 15.66 6.65 5.61
CA LEU A 688 15.45 7.50 4.44
C LEU A 688 14.53 8.68 4.84
N GLN A 689 14.94 9.91 4.51
CA GLN A 689 14.21 11.13 4.84
C GLN A 689 14.15 12.13 3.67
N GLY A 690 14.62 11.67 2.51
CA GLY A 690 14.54 12.44 1.29
C GLY A 690 15.18 11.69 0.13
N PHE A 691 14.71 11.96 -1.07
CA PHE A 691 15.36 11.51 -2.29
C PHE A 691 15.01 12.44 -3.46
N GLN A 692 15.82 12.41 -4.47
CA GLN A 692 15.57 13.09 -5.73
C GLN A 692 16.06 12.28 -6.90
N LYS A 693 15.14 11.90 -7.79
CA LYS A 693 15.48 11.42 -9.12
C LYS A 693 15.89 12.62 -9.97
N THR A 694 17.04 12.55 -10.64
CA THR A 694 17.48 13.63 -11.52
C THR A 694 16.65 13.66 -12.80
N LYS A 695 16.60 14.79 -13.46
CA LYS A 695 16.27 14.81 -14.89
C LYS A 695 17.30 13.99 -15.68
N ASN A 696 17.02 13.72 -16.95
CA ASN A 696 17.98 13.05 -17.84
C ASN A 696 19.19 13.97 -18.12
N LEU A 697 20.25 13.82 -17.32
CA LEU A 697 21.45 14.66 -17.38
C LEU A 697 22.34 14.26 -18.56
N GLN A 698 22.75 15.25 -19.35
CA GLN A 698 23.75 15.05 -20.38
C GLN A 698 25.15 14.83 -19.77
N PRO A 699 26.12 14.22 -20.50
CA PRO A 699 27.49 14.13 -20.05
C PRO A 699 28.07 15.49 -19.64
N GLY A 700 28.60 15.58 -18.42
CA GLY A 700 29.11 16.82 -17.83
C GLY A 700 28.06 17.75 -17.23
N GLU A 701 26.74 17.47 -17.39
CA GLU A 701 25.69 18.29 -16.83
C GLU A 701 25.54 18.05 -15.32
N THR A 702 25.29 19.14 -14.59
CA THR A 702 25.06 19.12 -13.14
C THR A 702 23.66 19.61 -12.81
N GLN A 703 22.98 18.91 -11.93
CA GLN A 703 21.72 19.33 -11.30
C GLN A 703 22.00 19.71 -9.84
N HIS A 704 21.60 20.92 -9.47
CA HIS A 704 21.55 21.33 -8.07
C HIS A 704 20.26 20.82 -7.42
N VAL A 705 20.38 20.15 -6.29
CA VAL A 705 19.25 19.55 -5.56
C VAL A 705 19.10 20.23 -4.20
N ASN A 706 17.86 20.55 -3.84
CA ASN A 706 17.49 21.04 -2.51
C ASN A 706 16.44 20.10 -1.91
N LEU A 707 16.70 19.62 -0.70
CA LEU A 707 15.77 18.84 0.09
C LEU A 707 15.48 19.53 1.41
N SER A 708 14.31 19.26 1.99
CA SER A 708 13.92 19.76 3.29
C SER A 708 13.39 18.60 4.14
N VAL A 709 13.99 18.38 5.28
CA VAL A 709 13.57 17.36 6.25
C VAL A 709 12.94 18.08 7.45
N SER A 710 11.66 17.84 7.67
CA SER A 710 10.99 18.28 8.89
C SER A 710 11.61 17.56 10.10
N VAL A 711 12.06 18.28 11.09
CA VAL A 711 12.64 17.67 12.30
C VAL A 711 11.60 16.86 13.07
N ALA A 712 10.34 17.26 13.01
CA ALA A 712 9.23 16.51 13.60
C ALA A 712 9.11 15.10 13.03
N ASP A 713 9.47 14.87 11.74
CA ASP A 713 9.43 13.55 11.09
C ASP A 713 10.59 12.64 11.55
N LEU A 714 11.57 13.18 12.28
CA LEU A 714 12.64 12.42 12.95
C LEU A 714 12.22 11.89 14.33
N ALA A 715 11.01 12.19 14.77
CA ALA A 715 10.47 11.74 16.04
C ALA A 715 10.26 10.21 16.07
N PHE A 716 10.30 9.67 17.28
CA PHE A 716 9.98 8.28 17.58
C PHE A 716 8.93 8.23 18.68
N TRP A 717 8.01 7.29 18.59
CA TRP A 717 7.02 7.09 19.63
C TRP A 717 7.67 6.72 20.96
N ASN A 718 7.25 7.41 22.01
CA ASN A 718 7.68 7.15 23.38
C ASN A 718 6.50 6.60 24.19
N GLN A 719 6.51 5.31 24.45
CA GLN A 719 5.43 4.61 25.15
C GLN A 719 5.20 5.12 26.58
N LYS A 720 6.22 5.67 27.24
CA LYS A 720 6.09 6.19 28.59
C LYS A 720 5.43 7.57 28.62
N GLU A 721 5.71 8.38 27.60
CA GLU A 721 5.16 9.74 27.49
C GLU A 721 3.88 9.76 26.65
N LEU A 722 3.51 8.65 26.01
CA LEU A 722 2.37 8.52 25.09
C LEU A 722 2.35 9.60 24.00
N LYS A 723 3.52 9.88 23.41
CA LYS A 723 3.69 10.85 22.32
C LYS A 723 4.96 10.56 21.52
N SER A 724 5.05 11.13 20.34
CA SER A 724 6.27 11.14 19.54
C SER A 724 7.27 12.16 20.08
N VAL A 725 8.54 11.77 20.16
CA VAL A 725 9.63 12.57 20.73
C VAL A 725 10.78 12.64 19.74
N VAL A 726 11.23 13.84 19.44
CA VAL A 726 12.54 14.08 18.84
C VAL A 726 13.57 14.07 19.97
N TYR A 727 14.52 13.17 19.93
CA TYR A 727 15.55 13.06 20.98
C TYR A 727 16.63 14.11 20.77
N ASP A 728 17.08 14.74 21.87
CA ASP A 728 18.22 15.65 21.82
C ASP A 728 19.49 14.93 21.41
N GLY A 729 20.30 15.54 20.54
CA GLY A 729 21.60 15.00 20.14
C GLY A 729 22.00 15.31 18.71
N VAL A 730 23.07 14.68 18.30
CA VAL A 730 23.68 14.84 16.97
C VAL A 730 23.05 13.85 15.99
N TYR A 731 22.37 14.38 14.99
CA TYR A 731 21.82 13.63 13.86
C TYR A 731 22.79 13.73 12.70
N ARG A 732 23.06 12.58 12.04
CA ARG A 732 23.94 12.57 10.87
C ARG A 732 23.12 12.47 9.60
N PHE A 733 23.17 13.51 8.79
CA PHE A 733 22.56 13.61 7.47
C PHE A 733 23.55 13.06 6.44
N GLN A 734 23.17 12.03 5.71
CA GLN A 734 24.02 11.26 4.81
C GLN A 734 23.38 11.25 3.42
N ILE A 735 24.05 11.83 2.43
CA ILE A 735 23.62 11.76 1.02
C ILE A 735 24.41 10.68 0.30
N GLY A 736 23.74 9.82 -0.44
CA GLY A 736 24.38 8.70 -1.11
C GLY A 736 23.61 8.15 -2.31
N TYR A 737 24.17 7.10 -2.88
CA TYR A 737 23.63 6.37 -4.02
C TYR A 737 22.72 5.23 -3.58
N ASN A 738 22.92 4.73 -2.39
CA ASN A 738 22.13 3.68 -1.74
C ASN A 738 22.42 3.68 -0.22
N ALA A 739 21.78 2.82 0.53
CA ALA A 739 21.91 2.77 1.98
C ALA A 739 23.36 2.50 2.46
N ASN A 740 24.21 1.86 1.67
CA ASN A 740 25.58 1.52 2.06
C ASN A 740 26.64 2.42 1.41
N GLU A 741 26.33 3.03 0.28
CA GLU A 741 27.28 3.87 -0.47
C GLU A 741 26.94 5.35 -0.27
N ILE A 742 27.48 5.91 0.80
CA ILE A 742 27.31 7.31 1.17
C ILE A 742 28.40 8.14 0.51
N ALA A 743 27.99 9.15 -0.25
CA ALA A 743 28.91 10.07 -0.94
C ALA A 743 29.42 11.16 -0.02
N ASP A 744 28.58 11.69 0.87
CA ASP A 744 28.95 12.76 1.79
C ASP A 744 28.03 12.76 3.01
N SER A 745 28.47 13.36 4.13
CA SER A 745 27.68 13.45 5.35
C SER A 745 27.96 14.72 6.13
N SER A 746 26.95 15.19 6.86
CA SER A 746 27.05 16.34 7.75
C SER A 746 26.28 16.10 9.02
N GLU A 747 26.71 16.69 10.12
CA GLU A 747 26.09 16.57 11.43
C GLU A 747 25.24 17.80 11.75
N VAL A 748 24.09 17.58 12.37
CA VAL A 748 23.18 18.59 12.86
C VAL A 748 22.85 18.29 14.32
N ASN A 749 23.14 19.23 15.22
CA ASN A 749 22.72 19.10 16.60
C ASN A 749 21.30 19.61 16.75
N ILE A 750 20.39 18.74 17.16
CA ILE A 750 18.98 19.07 17.40
C ILE A 750 18.73 19.06 18.90
N GLN A 751 18.13 20.12 19.42
CA GLN A 751 17.82 20.26 20.84
C GLN A 751 16.46 20.91 21.05
N GLY A 752 15.82 20.56 22.14
CA GLY A 752 14.52 21.11 22.54
C GLY A 752 13.41 20.07 22.45
N LYS A 753 12.19 20.54 22.53
CA LYS A 753 10.99 19.70 22.47
C LYS A 753 10.10 20.15 21.34
N LEU A 754 9.46 19.19 20.66
CA LEU A 754 8.40 19.50 19.71
C LEU A 754 7.28 20.24 20.43
N THR A 755 6.88 21.38 19.88
CA THR A 755 5.77 22.17 20.42
C THR A 755 4.46 21.46 20.06
N PRO A 756 3.66 21.04 21.05
CA PRO A 756 2.37 20.43 20.76
C PRO A 756 1.44 21.41 20.06
N LYS A 757 0.94 21.04 18.88
CA LYS A 757 -0.03 21.80 18.10
C LYS A 757 -1.21 20.89 17.78
N VAL A 758 -2.42 21.35 18.08
CA VAL A 758 -3.62 20.57 17.75
C VAL A 758 -3.70 20.36 16.23
N THR A 759 -3.87 19.12 15.81
CA THR A 759 -4.03 18.75 14.40
C THR A 759 -5.45 18.29 14.09
N HIS A 760 -6.08 17.59 15.04
CA HIS A 760 -7.43 17.05 14.85
C HIS A 760 -8.30 17.35 16.06
N VAL A 761 -9.59 17.59 15.79
CA VAL A 761 -10.64 17.67 16.80
C VAL A 761 -11.76 16.76 16.36
N THR A 762 -12.14 15.79 17.19
CA THR A 762 -13.21 14.84 16.92
C THR A 762 -14.38 15.09 17.87
N LEU A 763 -15.59 15.09 17.30
CA LEU A 763 -16.83 15.21 18.02
C LEU A 763 -17.65 13.94 17.79
N CYS A 764 -17.80 13.11 18.81
CA CYS A 764 -18.52 11.83 18.73
C CYS A 764 -19.71 11.85 19.69
N PRO A 765 -20.90 12.31 19.27
CA PRO A 765 -22.11 12.15 20.06
C PRO A 765 -22.57 10.69 20.05
N GLU A 766 -23.31 10.30 21.08
CA GLU A 766 -23.86 8.94 21.20
C GLU A 766 -24.79 8.60 20.04
N ASP A 767 -25.66 9.55 19.68
CA ASP A 767 -26.56 9.46 18.54
C ASP A 767 -26.39 10.64 17.58
N LEU A 768 -26.90 10.52 16.37
CA LEU A 768 -27.02 11.62 15.41
C LEU A 768 -28.46 12.14 15.32
N VAL A 769 -29.44 11.35 15.75
CA VAL A 769 -30.87 11.66 15.67
C VAL A 769 -31.45 11.84 17.05
N TYR A 770 -32.05 12.99 17.34
CA TYR A 770 -32.59 13.39 18.63
C TYR A 770 -34.03 13.87 18.50
N GLN A 771 -34.75 13.88 19.62
CA GLN A 771 -36.06 14.50 19.70
C GLN A 771 -35.92 15.98 20.14
N VAL A 772 -36.94 16.77 19.82
CA VAL A 772 -37.01 18.16 20.34
C VAL A 772 -37.07 18.14 21.86
N GLY A 773 -36.26 18.96 22.52
CA GLY A 773 -36.21 19.11 23.99
C GLY A 773 -35.16 18.25 24.69
N GLU A 774 -34.39 17.44 23.94
CA GLU A 774 -33.30 16.66 24.54
C GLU A 774 -32.09 17.52 24.88
N THR A 775 -31.30 17.04 25.86
CA THR A 775 -30.09 17.69 26.32
C THR A 775 -28.92 16.69 26.24
N ILE A 776 -27.89 17.03 25.51
CA ILE A 776 -26.71 16.20 25.26
C ILE A 776 -25.47 16.91 25.82
N ASN A 777 -24.73 16.23 26.69
CA ASN A 777 -23.48 16.77 27.22
C ASN A 777 -22.29 16.20 26.45
N LEU A 778 -21.58 17.05 25.71
CA LEU A 778 -20.42 16.66 24.91
C LEU A 778 -19.11 16.59 25.71
N GLN A 779 -19.14 16.81 27.01
CA GLN A 779 -17.97 16.75 27.90
C GLN A 779 -17.95 15.47 28.77
N SER A 780 -18.69 14.44 28.41
CA SER A 780 -18.61 13.19 29.15
C SER A 780 -17.21 12.58 29.00
N LYS A 781 -16.64 12.11 30.10
CA LYS A 781 -15.30 11.54 30.12
C LYS A 781 -15.33 10.14 29.55
N ASN A 782 -14.46 9.87 28.58
CA ASN A 782 -14.18 8.52 28.13
C ASN A 782 -13.63 7.67 29.28
N LYS A 783 -14.14 6.45 29.42
CA LYS A 783 -13.56 5.46 30.31
C LYS A 783 -12.57 4.64 29.49
N TRP A 784 -11.31 4.93 29.66
CA TRP A 784 -10.24 4.08 29.12
C TRP A 784 -10.16 2.78 29.91
N ILE A 785 -10.11 1.66 29.24
CA ILE A 785 -9.85 0.35 29.83
C ILE A 785 -8.44 -0.06 29.46
N LYS A 786 -7.68 -0.47 30.48
CA LYS A 786 -6.36 -1.04 30.27
C LYS A 786 -6.50 -2.33 29.47
N SER A 787 -5.80 -2.40 28.36
CA SER A 787 -5.70 -3.62 27.57
C SER A 787 -5.05 -4.70 28.42
N SER A 788 -5.72 -5.85 28.56
CA SER A 788 -5.15 -7.02 29.21
C SER A 788 -4.03 -7.67 28.39
N ILE A 789 -3.95 -7.32 27.11
CA ILE A 789 -3.03 -7.90 26.12
C ILE A 789 -1.80 -7.01 25.93
N ASN A 790 -1.96 -5.69 26.07
CA ASN A 790 -0.88 -4.72 26.09
C ASN A 790 -0.89 -3.93 27.40
N PRO A 791 -0.23 -4.41 28.47
CA PRO A 791 -0.17 -3.68 29.72
C PRO A 791 0.50 -2.33 29.51
N GLY A 792 -0.25 -1.24 29.63
CA GLY A 792 0.23 0.13 29.39
C GLY A 792 -0.52 0.86 28.27
N LEU A 793 -1.29 0.14 27.44
CA LEU A 793 -2.27 0.75 26.53
C LEU A 793 -3.64 0.80 27.21
N GLU A 794 -4.26 1.94 27.16
CA GLU A 794 -5.65 2.12 27.55
C GLU A 794 -6.52 2.01 26.30
N GLU A 795 -7.41 1.01 26.26
CA GLU A 795 -8.41 0.87 25.19
C GLU A 795 -9.67 1.65 25.57
N GLN A 796 -10.20 2.39 24.63
CA GLN A 796 -11.46 3.06 24.83
C GLN A 796 -12.60 2.03 24.78
N HIS A 797 -13.43 2.02 25.82
CA HIS A 797 -14.50 1.02 25.94
C HIS A 797 -15.69 1.25 25.01
N SER A 798 -15.91 2.49 24.57
CA SER A 798 -17.02 2.87 23.72
C SER A 798 -16.66 3.91 22.70
N VAL A 799 -17.02 3.67 21.44
CA VAL A 799 -16.92 4.64 20.35
C VAL A 799 -18.01 5.72 20.46
N ALA A 800 -19.02 5.49 21.30
CA ALA A 800 -20.29 6.21 21.33
C ALA A 800 -20.49 7.09 22.56
N ASP A 801 -19.45 7.41 23.32
CA ASP A 801 -19.61 8.35 24.42
C ASP A 801 -19.63 9.77 23.86
N ASN A 802 -20.52 10.61 24.38
CA ASN A 802 -20.63 12.03 24.00
C ASN A 802 -19.33 12.80 24.34
N VAL A 803 -18.39 12.81 23.41
CA VAL A 803 -17.02 13.23 23.67
C VAL A 803 -16.52 14.20 22.63
N VAL A 804 -15.82 15.23 23.09
CA VAL A 804 -14.86 16.00 22.30
C VAL A 804 -13.47 15.50 22.63
N GLU A 805 -12.68 15.21 21.60
CA GLU A 805 -11.26 14.91 21.73
C GLU A 805 -10.44 15.76 20.78
N ALA A 806 -9.23 16.05 21.18
CA ALA A 806 -8.29 16.77 20.34
C ALA A 806 -6.91 16.10 20.44
N VAL A 807 -6.23 16.00 19.30
CA VAL A 807 -4.91 15.35 19.19
C VAL A 807 -3.89 16.36 18.68
N ASN A 808 -2.70 16.33 19.25
CA ASN A 808 -1.57 17.14 18.85
C ASN A 808 -0.74 16.47 17.73
N ASN A 809 0.08 17.24 17.05
CA ASN A 809 1.03 16.79 16.04
C ASN A 809 2.02 15.71 16.51
N ASP A 810 2.26 15.61 17.82
CA ASP A 810 3.08 14.55 18.44
C ASP A 810 2.29 13.28 18.78
N GLY A 811 1.01 13.21 18.40
CA GLY A 811 0.11 12.10 18.67
C GLY A 811 -0.45 12.04 20.10
N SER A 812 -0.11 12.98 20.97
CA SER A 812 -0.67 13.08 22.32
C SER A 812 -2.08 13.65 22.29
N PHE A 813 -2.92 13.24 23.25
CA PHE A 813 -4.23 13.84 23.46
C PHE A 813 -4.12 15.16 24.23
N VAL A 814 -4.91 16.14 23.82
CA VAL A 814 -4.99 17.45 24.51
C VAL A 814 -5.73 17.29 25.82
N ASP A 815 -5.18 17.84 26.88
CA ASP A 815 -5.91 17.99 28.15
C ASP A 815 -6.97 19.08 28.00
N LEU A 816 -8.19 18.65 27.71
CA LEU A 816 -9.33 19.56 27.47
C LEU A 816 -9.80 20.31 28.71
N ALA A 817 -9.41 19.88 29.93
CA ALA A 817 -9.73 20.59 31.14
C ALA A 817 -9.00 21.95 31.24
N ASN A 818 -7.85 22.04 30.56
CA ASN A 818 -7.01 23.21 30.51
C ASN A 818 -6.94 23.90 29.14
N ALA A 819 -7.68 23.36 28.14
CA ALA A 819 -7.70 23.88 26.78
C ALA A 819 -8.83 24.91 26.59
N GLN A 820 -8.60 25.87 25.69
CA GLN A 820 -9.65 26.79 25.27
C GLN A 820 -10.54 26.08 24.22
N ILE A 821 -11.76 25.72 24.62
CA ILE A 821 -12.74 25.11 23.75
C ILE A 821 -13.84 26.15 23.45
N LYS A 822 -14.23 26.25 22.16
CA LYS A 822 -15.36 27.03 21.69
C LYS A 822 -16.33 26.12 20.99
N TYR A 823 -17.60 26.20 21.36
CA TYR A 823 -18.67 25.47 20.72
C TYR A 823 -19.54 26.39 19.86
N ARG A 824 -20.06 25.87 18.77
CA ARG A 824 -20.97 26.59 17.86
C ARG A 824 -21.99 25.64 17.27
N SER A 825 -23.22 26.10 17.14
CA SER A 825 -24.25 25.50 16.28
C SER A 825 -24.34 26.26 14.99
N ALA A 826 -24.49 25.56 13.88
CA ALA A 826 -24.73 26.15 12.55
C ALA A 826 -26.15 26.72 12.44
N ASP A 827 -27.14 26.10 13.11
CA ASP A 827 -28.52 26.55 13.19
C ASP A 827 -29.05 26.43 14.62
N ILE A 828 -29.17 27.56 15.29
CA ILE A 828 -29.65 27.64 16.68
C ILE A 828 -31.16 27.43 16.82
N LEU A 829 -31.92 27.47 15.72
CA LEU A 829 -33.35 27.13 15.73
C LEU A 829 -33.55 25.63 15.77
N VAL A 830 -32.57 24.84 15.38
CA VAL A 830 -32.55 23.38 15.43
C VAL A 830 -31.96 22.89 16.75
N ALA A 831 -30.77 23.36 17.10
CA ALA A 831 -30.13 23.05 18.37
C ALA A 831 -29.22 24.20 18.82
N THR A 832 -29.15 24.46 20.11
CA THR A 832 -28.22 25.38 20.73
C THR A 832 -27.10 24.59 21.42
N VAL A 833 -25.92 25.23 21.60
CA VAL A 833 -24.83 24.66 22.38
C VAL A 833 -24.28 25.72 23.31
N SER A 834 -24.06 25.36 24.57
CA SER A 834 -23.46 26.24 25.57
C SER A 834 -21.92 26.24 25.47
N ASP A 835 -21.28 27.20 26.10
CA ASP A 835 -19.81 27.24 26.23
C ASP A 835 -19.23 26.05 27.02
N LEU A 836 -20.06 25.31 27.75
CA LEU A 836 -19.72 24.09 28.45
C LEU A 836 -19.99 22.82 27.60
N GLY A 837 -20.29 22.96 26.31
CA GLY A 837 -20.56 21.80 25.43
C GLY A 837 -21.89 21.09 25.69
N VAL A 838 -22.84 21.75 26.33
CA VAL A 838 -24.19 21.21 26.51
C VAL A 838 -25.06 21.61 25.33
N VAL A 839 -25.46 20.65 24.51
CA VAL A 839 -26.37 20.82 23.38
C VAL A 839 -27.82 20.65 23.86
N LYS A 840 -28.70 21.56 23.45
CA LYS A 840 -30.16 21.45 23.61
C LYS A 840 -30.81 21.47 22.25
N THR A 841 -31.60 20.47 21.94
CA THR A 841 -32.41 20.40 20.73
C THR A 841 -33.65 21.28 20.90
N VAL A 842 -33.89 22.20 19.95
CA VAL A 842 -34.89 23.27 20.05
C VAL A 842 -36.02 23.07 19.07
N GLY A 843 -35.69 22.75 17.82
CA GLY A 843 -36.67 22.60 16.74
C GLY A 843 -36.27 21.49 15.75
N LYS A 844 -37.24 21.05 14.98
CA LYS A 844 -37.01 20.03 13.92
C LYS A 844 -36.10 20.55 12.82
N GLY A 845 -35.15 19.75 12.41
CA GLY A 845 -34.23 20.11 11.32
C GLY A 845 -32.90 19.40 11.44
N ILE A 846 -31.92 19.91 10.70
CA ILE A 846 -30.54 19.40 10.69
C ILE A 846 -29.62 20.59 10.98
N THR A 847 -28.68 20.41 11.93
CA THR A 847 -27.64 21.39 12.20
C THR A 847 -26.30 20.68 12.43
N THR A 848 -25.21 21.43 12.30
CA THR A 848 -23.86 20.97 12.67
C THR A 848 -23.47 21.61 13.98
N ILE A 849 -23.06 20.80 14.95
CA ILE A 849 -22.39 21.27 16.16
C ILE A 849 -20.88 21.15 15.93
N THR A 850 -20.16 22.24 16.18
CA THR A 850 -18.71 22.33 16.01
C THR A 850 -18.06 22.61 17.36
N ALA A 851 -16.97 21.91 17.66
CA ALA A 851 -16.04 22.24 18.75
C ALA A 851 -14.72 22.71 18.15
N THR A 852 -14.19 23.81 18.66
CA THR A 852 -12.89 24.35 18.27
C THR A 852 -11.96 24.33 19.46
N VAL A 853 -10.83 23.62 19.33
CA VAL A 853 -9.79 23.50 20.37
C VAL A 853 -8.51 24.15 19.83
N ASN A 854 -8.02 25.18 20.50
CA ASN A 854 -6.81 25.92 20.10
C ASN A 854 -6.78 26.33 18.60
N GLY A 855 -7.96 26.67 18.05
CA GLY A 855 -8.08 27.13 16.65
C GLY A 855 -8.38 26.04 15.61
N VAL A 856 -8.31 24.76 15.97
CA VAL A 856 -8.69 23.64 15.10
C VAL A 856 -10.11 23.21 15.42
N SER A 857 -10.92 22.98 14.39
CA SER A 857 -12.34 22.69 14.53
C SER A 857 -12.67 21.28 14.06
N GLY A 858 -13.50 20.59 14.84
CA GLY A 858 -14.19 19.36 14.44
C GLY A 858 -15.69 19.53 14.64
N GLY A 859 -16.48 18.88 13.80
CA GLY A 859 -17.93 19.02 13.84
C GLY A 859 -18.65 17.71 13.59
N THR A 860 -19.92 17.66 13.98
CA THR A 860 -20.82 16.54 13.72
C THR A 860 -22.24 17.03 13.47
N VAL A 861 -22.99 16.22 12.75
CA VAL A 861 -24.38 16.54 12.39
C VAL A 861 -25.33 16.11 13.52
N PHE A 862 -26.30 16.97 13.83
CA PHE A 862 -27.43 16.71 14.70
C PHE A 862 -28.72 16.78 13.88
N ILE A 863 -29.48 15.71 13.85
CA ILE A 863 -30.80 15.62 13.21
C ILE A 863 -31.86 15.62 14.30
N VAL A 864 -32.69 16.63 14.32
CA VAL A 864 -33.77 16.78 15.31
C VAL A 864 -35.14 16.50 14.66
N LYS A 865 -35.90 15.54 15.21
CA LYS A 865 -37.19 15.08 14.68
C LYS A 865 -38.34 15.54 15.55
#